data_0552c3116828defe40992238fb2373cd
#
_entry.id   0552c3116828defe40992238fb2373cd
#
_cell.length_a   1.000
_cell.length_b   1.000
_cell.length_c   1.000
_cell.angle_alpha   90.00
_cell.angle_beta   90.00
_cell.angle_gamma   90.00
#
_symmetry.space_group_name_H-M   'P 1'
#
loop_
_entity.id
_entity.type
_entity.pdbx_description
1 polymer ?
#
loop_
_entity_poly.entity_id
_entity_poly.type
_entity_poly.pdbx_seq_one_letter_code
_entity_poly.pdbx_strand_id
1 'polypeptide(L)'
;MAGFNWFWKALGGKQGRNQKRSVGLVARAAELEPQVQALSDADLADFARQHSTDAPELLAALREISQRTLSMRPFDVQLQGALALMEGDVVQMATGEGKTLSGALAAAGFALRGHRVHSVTVNDYLAGRDAQWMQPLFGFLGLTVAAISPQDGPGERRKAYAADIVYAAVNELGFDVLRDRCAPAIEDRVQSPADVAIIDEADSVLVDEALVPLVLAGNEPGTAPTGQITDVVRRLQLGDDYTVDEGRRNVFLTDTGAARVERLLGISSLYDAEHVGTTLVQVNVALHAHELLQRDVDYIVRDGKVQLIDASKGRVAELQRWPDGLQAAVEAKEGLQVSEGGRILDSMTIQQLVGRYDITCGMTGTATSAGDQFREFYGLHVSVIEPNVPCIRDDEPDRIYATTDDAFAALVDEVVELNGTGRPILVGTRDVAESERLADALVLRGIESSVLNAKNDELEAQVIAGAGDIGRVTVSTQMAGRGTDIRLGGADESNRDAVVERGGLCVIGLGKHRTDRLDNQLRGRAGRQGDPGSSVFFVSLDDPVISEGAAGETLSVLPEDDGRVRDKRAYQFIDRAQRVTEATMLSIHATTWKYNKLIGDQREILDERREKLLTTNAAWEELSKLASARAKEVEAAVGREVAEDAAREIMLSHLDRGWSDHLADLDDLRESIHLRALAKESPIDEFHRAAIGAFKNLVNNAVTDSVQTFQEVEIDSDGAHLEDTGLARPSSTWTYMVNDNPLSNGGGSVVGSIAAMFR
;
A
#
# COMPACT_ATOMS: atom_id res chain seq x y z
N MET A 1 -9.57 29.79 12.16
CA MET A 1 -10.08 28.56 11.50
C MET A 1 -11.46 28.09 11.97
N ALA A 2 -12.23 28.90 12.61
CA ALA A 2 -13.64 28.62 12.99
C ALA A 2 -14.64 28.69 11.80
N GLY A 3 -14.25 29.24 10.66
CA GLY A 3 -15.13 29.41 9.50
C GLY A 3 -15.29 28.15 8.60
N PHE A 4 -14.33 27.23 8.63
CA PHE A 4 -14.39 26.02 7.81
C PHE A 4 -15.33 24.95 8.39
N ASN A 5 -15.40 24.83 9.72
CA ASN A 5 -16.29 23.88 10.39
C ASN A 5 -17.79 24.16 10.17
N TRP A 6 -18.17 25.40 9.87
CA TRP A 6 -19.57 25.76 9.56
C TRP A 6 -19.99 25.27 8.15
N PHE A 7 -19.08 25.36 7.20
CA PHE A 7 -19.32 24.90 5.82
C PHE A 7 -19.53 23.37 5.78
N TRP A 8 -18.78 22.62 6.56
CA TRP A 8 -18.90 21.16 6.70
C TRP A 8 -20.16 20.73 7.44
N LYS A 9 -20.61 21.48 8.46
CA LYS A 9 -21.92 21.25 9.09
C LYS A 9 -23.10 21.53 8.15
N ALA A 10 -22.95 22.41 7.17
CA ALA A 10 -23.97 22.65 6.15
C ALA A 10 -24.01 21.55 5.07
N LEU A 11 -22.87 20.93 4.73
CA LEU A 11 -22.79 19.75 3.86
C LEU A 11 -23.27 18.46 4.56
N GLY A 12 -23.19 18.39 5.87
CA GLY A 12 -23.76 17.31 6.69
C GLY A 12 -25.27 17.07 6.52
N GLY A 13 -25.97 17.96 5.83
CA GLY A 13 -27.38 17.78 5.47
C GLY A 13 -27.64 16.59 4.50
N LYS A 14 -26.67 16.16 3.69
CA LYS A 14 -26.80 14.99 2.83
C LYS A 14 -26.48 13.70 3.60
N GLN A 15 -25.41 13.73 4.39
CA GLN A 15 -24.96 12.65 5.25
C GLN A 15 -25.98 12.29 6.33
N GLY A 16 -26.54 13.28 7.03
CA GLY A 16 -27.59 13.06 8.04
C GLY A 16 -28.92 12.59 7.43
N ARG A 17 -29.19 12.87 6.15
CA ARG A 17 -30.37 12.33 5.44
C ARG A 17 -30.16 10.88 5.02
N ASN A 18 -28.97 10.52 4.55
CA ASN A 18 -28.64 9.14 4.18
C ASN A 18 -28.65 8.23 5.42
N GLN A 19 -28.09 8.68 6.53
CA GLN A 19 -28.12 7.93 7.79
C GLN A 19 -29.55 7.68 8.29
N LYS A 20 -30.43 8.71 8.29
CA LYS A 20 -31.83 8.53 8.67
C LYS A 20 -32.58 7.60 7.72
N ARG A 21 -32.26 7.64 6.43
CA ARG A 21 -32.82 6.73 5.43
C ARG A 21 -32.38 5.29 5.67
N SER A 22 -31.10 5.05 5.92
CA SER A 22 -30.57 3.71 6.18
C SER A 22 -31.17 3.09 7.43
N VAL A 23 -31.29 3.87 8.53
CA VAL A 23 -31.99 3.42 9.75
C VAL A 23 -33.43 3.03 9.46
N GLY A 24 -34.16 3.80 8.67
CA GLY A 24 -35.54 3.51 8.28
C GLY A 24 -35.68 2.26 7.42
N LEU A 25 -34.73 2.03 6.48
CA LEU A 25 -34.72 0.83 5.63
C LEU A 25 -34.41 -0.43 6.45
N VAL A 26 -33.45 -0.36 7.38
CA VAL A 26 -33.10 -1.49 8.27
C VAL A 26 -34.23 -1.81 9.24
N ALA A 27 -34.96 -0.80 9.76
CA ALA A 27 -36.16 -1.01 10.59
C ALA A 27 -37.26 -1.75 9.80
N ARG A 28 -37.47 -1.40 8.53
CA ARG A 28 -38.42 -2.13 7.65
C ARG A 28 -37.94 -3.56 7.35
N ALA A 29 -36.63 -3.77 7.19
CA ALA A 29 -36.07 -5.11 7.05
C ALA A 29 -36.37 -5.97 8.28
N ALA A 30 -36.29 -5.42 9.49
CA ALA A 30 -36.64 -6.12 10.73
C ALA A 30 -38.14 -6.50 10.79
N GLU A 31 -39.02 -5.69 10.24
CA GLU A 31 -40.48 -6.00 10.13
C GLU A 31 -40.72 -7.22 9.19
N LEU A 32 -39.85 -7.43 8.21
CA LEU A 32 -39.97 -8.56 7.25
C LEU A 32 -39.34 -9.86 7.76
N GLU A 33 -38.56 -9.84 8.87
CA GLU A 33 -37.90 -11.03 9.41
C GLU A 33 -38.86 -12.26 9.61
N PRO A 34 -40.05 -12.12 10.20
CA PRO A 34 -40.94 -13.28 10.37
C PRO A 34 -41.34 -13.91 9.04
N GLN A 35 -41.45 -13.11 7.97
CA GLN A 35 -41.80 -13.59 6.64
C GLN A 35 -40.63 -14.41 6.05
N VAL A 36 -39.40 -13.89 6.06
CA VAL A 36 -38.24 -14.55 5.47
C VAL A 36 -37.83 -15.78 6.27
N GLN A 37 -38.02 -15.78 7.60
CA GLN A 37 -37.78 -16.93 8.47
C GLN A 37 -38.69 -18.13 8.18
N ALA A 38 -39.90 -17.85 7.71
CA ALA A 38 -40.86 -18.89 7.34
C ALA A 38 -40.56 -19.56 5.98
N LEU A 39 -39.66 -18.99 5.17
CA LEU A 39 -39.31 -19.53 3.85
C LEU A 39 -38.40 -20.74 3.95
N SER A 40 -38.54 -21.68 3.03
CA SER A 40 -37.54 -22.73 2.83
C SER A 40 -36.24 -22.13 2.30
N ASP A 41 -35.10 -22.85 2.38
CA ASP A 41 -33.82 -22.37 1.89
C ASP A 41 -33.86 -22.00 0.41
N ALA A 42 -34.54 -22.80 -0.42
CA ALA A 42 -34.71 -22.51 -1.84
C ALA A 42 -35.57 -21.26 -2.08
N ASP A 43 -36.70 -21.14 -1.36
CA ASP A 43 -37.61 -19.99 -1.51
C ASP A 43 -36.93 -18.71 -0.97
N LEU A 44 -36.09 -18.80 0.08
CA LEU A 44 -35.34 -17.67 0.62
C LEU A 44 -34.25 -17.18 -0.35
N ALA A 45 -33.53 -18.11 -0.99
CA ALA A 45 -32.57 -17.76 -2.02
C ALA A 45 -33.22 -17.11 -3.23
N ASP A 46 -34.36 -17.63 -3.65
CA ASP A 46 -35.15 -17.04 -4.74
C ASP A 46 -35.74 -15.67 -4.37
N PHE A 47 -36.20 -15.51 -3.14
CA PHE A 47 -36.66 -14.22 -2.60
C PHE A 47 -35.55 -13.18 -2.64
N ALA A 48 -34.32 -13.51 -2.20
CA ALA A 48 -33.18 -12.61 -2.24
C ALA A 48 -32.84 -12.17 -3.68
N ARG A 49 -32.87 -13.12 -4.65
CA ARG A 49 -32.64 -12.81 -6.07
C ARG A 49 -33.72 -11.91 -6.66
N GLN A 50 -34.98 -12.18 -6.39
CA GLN A 50 -36.08 -11.39 -6.90
C GLN A 50 -36.13 -9.96 -6.36
N HIS A 51 -35.68 -9.77 -5.12
CA HIS A 51 -35.64 -8.47 -4.43
C HIS A 51 -34.24 -7.85 -4.33
N SER A 52 -33.32 -8.23 -5.23
CA SER A 52 -31.92 -7.75 -5.20
C SER A 52 -31.77 -6.23 -5.26
N THR A 53 -32.78 -5.51 -5.80
CA THR A 53 -32.83 -4.04 -5.86
C THR A 53 -33.64 -3.41 -4.74
N ASP A 54 -34.42 -4.18 -4.00
CA ASP A 54 -35.34 -3.70 -2.96
C ASP A 54 -34.66 -3.83 -1.60
N ALA A 55 -34.09 -2.72 -1.10
CA ALA A 55 -33.17 -2.74 0.04
C ALA A 55 -33.73 -3.40 1.32
N PRO A 56 -34.97 -3.12 1.79
CA PRO A 56 -35.49 -3.78 2.99
C PRO A 56 -35.63 -5.28 2.85
N GLU A 57 -36.17 -5.74 1.72
CA GLU A 57 -36.42 -7.14 1.39
C GLU A 57 -35.08 -7.90 1.26
N LEU A 58 -34.13 -7.34 0.54
CA LEU A 58 -32.77 -7.90 0.40
C LEU A 58 -32.07 -8.00 1.75
N LEU A 59 -32.08 -6.93 2.56
CA LEU A 59 -31.43 -6.93 3.87
C LEU A 59 -32.06 -7.95 4.83
N ALA A 60 -33.37 -8.11 4.82
CA ALA A 60 -34.06 -9.12 5.61
C ALA A 60 -33.65 -10.53 5.19
N ALA A 61 -33.62 -10.80 3.88
CA ALA A 61 -33.15 -12.09 3.35
C ALA A 61 -31.69 -12.38 3.70
N LEU A 62 -30.78 -11.43 3.48
CA LEU A 62 -29.36 -11.58 3.78
C LEU A 62 -29.10 -11.79 5.28
N ARG A 63 -29.86 -11.12 6.17
CA ARG A 63 -29.81 -11.34 7.62
C ARG A 63 -30.16 -12.77 7.99
N GLU A 64 -31.25 -13.31 7.44
CA GLU A 64 -31.68 -14.69 7.70
C GLU A 64 -30.72 -15.71 7.09
N ILE A 65 -30.22 -15.48 5.87
CA ILE A 65 -29.23 -16.35 5.21
C ILE A 65 -27.94 -16.41 6.04
N SER A 66 -27.44 -15.26 6.51
CA SER A 66 -26.28 -15.21 7.39
C SER A 66 -26.50 -16.01 8.69
N GLN A 67 -27.68 -15.90 9.28
CA GLN A 67 -28.03 -16.68 10.46
C GLN A 67 -28.00 -18.19 10.19
N ARG A 68 -28.56 -18.64 9.05
CA ARG A 68 -28.62 -20.07 8.69
C ARG A 68 -27.27 -20.64 8.30
N THR A 69 -26.44 -19.86 7.60
CA THR A 69 -25.18 -20.36 7.00
C THR A 69 -23.96 -20.15 7.89
N LEU A 70 -23.90 -19.04 8.60
CA LEU A 70 -22.75 -18.64 9.42
C LEU A 70 -23.06 -18.71 10.93
N SER A 71 -24.30 -19.00 11.32
CA SER A 71 -24.78 -18.90 12.72
C SER A 71 -24.62 -17.48 13.30
N MET A 72 -24.57 -16.47 12.44
CA MET A 72 -24.42 -15.07 12.82
C MET A 72 -25.61 -14.27 12.32
N ARG A 73 -26.40 -13.70 13.24
CA ARG A 73 -27.45 -12.75 12.86
C ARG A 73 -26.85 -11.33 12.84
N PRO A 74 -26.75 -10.71 11.66
CA PRO A 74 -26.19 -9.35 11.56
C PRO A 74 -26.95 -8.35 12.41
N PHE A 75 -26.22 -7.49 13.13
CA PHE A 75 -26.78 -6.35 13.83
C PHE A 75 -27.29 -5.30 12.86
N ASP A 76 -28.17 -4.43 13.32
CA ASP A 76 -28.72 -3.32 12.52
C ASP A 76 -27.62 -2.43 11.94
N VAL A 77 -26.59 -2.14 12.74
CA VAL A 77 -25.42 -1.37 12.32
C VAL A 77 -24.62 -2.03 11.18
N GLN A 78 -24.56 -3.35 11.16
CA GLN A 78 -23.90 -4.10 10.09
C GLN A 78 -24.69 -4.05 8.78
N LEU A 79 -26.02 -4.10 8.86
CA LEU A 79 -26.89 -3.90 7.69
C LEU A 79 -26.83 -2.45 7.18
N GLN A 80 -26.74 -1.47 8.09
CA GLN A 80 -26.51 -0.07 7.69
C GLN A 80 -25.18 0.09 6.97
N GLY A 81 -24.11 -0.56 7.47
CA GLY A 81 -22.82 -0.61 6.82
C GLY A 81 -22.87 -1.23 5.42
N ALA A 82 -23.51 -2.39 5.29
CA ALA A 82 -23.70 -3.06 4.00
C ALA A 82 -24.48 -2.17 2.99
N LEU A 83 -25.54 -1.49 3.45
CA LEU A 83 -26.31 -0.58 2.62
C LEU A 83 -25.47 0.62 2.15
N ALA A 84 -24.69 1.23 3.04
CA ALA A 84 -23.81 2.37 2.69
C ALA A 84 -22.70 1.96 1.70
N LEU A 85 -22.13 0.74 1.84
CA LEU A 85 -21.25 0.16 0.83
C LEU A 85 -21.95 0.01 -0.53
N MET A 86 -23.18 -0.51 -0.56
CA MET A 86 -23.95 -0.63 -1.79
C MET A 86 -24.35 0.72 -2.41
N GLU A 87 -24.29 1.82 -1.66
CA GLU A 87 -24.46 3.19 -2.14
C GLU A 87 -23.13 3.83 -2.64
N GLY A 88 -22.00 3.12 -2.54
CA GLY A 88 -20.68 3.57 -3.03
C GLY A 88 -19.88 4.40 -2.01
N ASP A 89 -20.22 4.32 -0.73
CA ASP A 89 -19.54 5.09 0.33
C ASP A 89 -18.35 4.32 0.94
N VAL A 90 -17.41 5.06 1.52
CA VAL A 90 -16.45 4.51 2.49
C VAL A 90 -17.10 4.54 3.86
N VAL A 91 -17.28 3.36 4.44
CA VAL A 91 -17.98 3.18 5.70
C VAL A 91 -16.98 3.21 6.86
N GLN A 92 -17.19 4.11 7.82
CA GLN A 92 -16.50 4.04 9.10
C GLN A 92 -17.32 3.19 10.07
N MET A 93 -16.79 2.03 10.41
CA MET A 93 -17.26 1.19 11.52
C MET A 93 -16.10 0.91 12.46
N ALA A 94 -16.32 1.05 13.76
CA ALA A 94 -15.30 0.81 14.76
C ALA A 94 -14.71 -0.62 14.60
N THR A 95 -13.46 -0.79 15.04
CA THR A 95 -12.81 -2.10 15.00
C THR A 95 -13.57 -3.09 15.89
N GLY A 96 -13.80 -4.30 15.40
CA GLY A 96 -14.59 -5.31 16.11
C GLY A 96 -16.09 -5.29 15.85
N GLU A 97 -16.64 -4.29 15.12
CA GLU A 97 -18.08 -4.19 14.80
C GLU A 97 -18.53 -5.12 13.65
N GLY A 98 -17.65 -5.97 13.12
CA GLY A 98 -17.98 -6.95 12.07
C GLY A 98 -18.02 -6.38 10.67
N LYS A 99 -17.06 -5.52 10.32
CA LYS A 99 -16.87 -4.98 8.97
C LYS A 99 -16.86 -6.07 7.90
N THR A 100 -16.13 -7.16 8.12
CA THR A 100 -16.04 -8.29 7.18
C THR A 100 -17.42 -8.84 6.78
N LEU A 101 -18.33 -8.99 7.76
CA LEU A 101 -19.69 -9.44 7.49
C LEU A 101 -20.47 -8.39 6.69
N SER A 102 -20.37 -7.10 7.04
CA SER A 102 -21.01 -6.02 6.28
C SER A 102 -20.53 -5.97 4.83
N GLY A 103 -19.21 -6.16 4.61
CA GLY A 103 -18.63 -6.26 3.27
C GLY A 103 -19.15 -7.45 2.48
N ALA A 104 -19.26 -8.62 3.12
CA ALA A 104 -19.81 -9.84 2.47
C ALA A 104 -21.28 -9.68 2.08
N LEU A 105 -22.10 -9.05 2.95
CA LEU A 105 -23.49 -8.76 2.64
C LEU A 105 -23.63 -7.78 1.47
N ALA A 106 -22.76 -6.77 1.40
CA ALA A 106 -22.69 -5.84 0.26
C ALA A 106 -22.24 -6.55 -1.01
N ALA A 107 -21.22 -7.39 -0.94
CA ALA A 107 -20.75 -8.20 -2.08
C ALA A 107 -21.84 -9.10 -2.64
N ALA A 108 -22.58 -9.79 -1.75
CA ALA A 108 -23.77 -10.57 -2.16
C ALA A 108 -24.82 -9.70 -2.84
N GLY A 109 -25.10 -8.50 -2.29
CA GLY A 109 -26.06 -7.56 -2.86
C GLY A 109 -25.65 -7.08 -4.26
N PHE A 110 -24.40 -6.78 -4.52
CA PHE A 110 -23.89 -6.43 -5.84
C PHE A 110 -23.92 -7.63 -6.80
N ALA A 111 -23.46 -8.80 -6.37
CA ALA A 111 -23.44 -10.00 -7.20
C ALA A 111 -24.84 -10.47 -7.61
N LEU A 112 -25.84 -10.36 -6.71
CA LEU A 112 -27.24 -10.63 -7.03
C LEU A 112 -27.85 -9.66 -8.06
N ARG A 113 -27.26 -8.47 -8.24
CA ARG A 113 -27.60 -7.50 -9.29
C ARG A 113 -26.87 -7.75 -10.61
N GLY A 114 -26.04 -8.79 -10.68
CA GLY A 114 -25.29 -9.18 -11.86
C GLY A 114 -23.90 -8.54 -11.99
N HIS A 115 -23.43 -7.84 -10.97
CA HIS A 115 -22.07 -7.28 -10.96
C HIS A 115 -21.04 -8.33 -10.56
N ARG A 116 -19.85 -8.26 -11.14
CA ARG A 116 -18.66 -8.96 -10.65
C ARG A 116 -17.96 -8.11 -9.60
N VAL A 117 -17.61 -8.73 -8.49
CA VAL A 117 -17.11 -8.02 -7.30
C VAL A 117 -15.70 -8.47 -6.98
N HIS A 118 -14.79 -7.52 -6.85
CA HIS A 118 -13.50 -7.73 -6.19
C HIS A 118 -13.58 -7.21 -4.74
N SER A 119 -13.42 -8.11 -3.78
CA SER A 119 -13.25 -7.78 -2.37
C SER A 119 -11.75 -7.63 -2.09
N VAL A 120 -11.32 -6.38 -1.97
CA VAL A 120 -9.90 -6.00 -1.92
C VAL A 120 -9.46 -5.84 -0.47
N THR A 121 -8.34 -6.44 -0.11
CA THR A 121 -7.77 -6.33 1.24
C THR A 121 -6.26 -6.05 1.19
N VAL A 122 -5.63 -5.90 2.35
CA VAL A 122 -4.21 -5.53 2.47
C VAL A 122 -3.24 -6.69 2.24
N ASN A 123 -3.67 -7.95 2.39
CA ASN A 123 -2.82 -9.13 2.18
C ASN A 123 -3.62 -10.37 1.78
N ASP A 124 -2.91 -11.36 1.26
CA ASP A 124 -3.44 -12.64 0.77
C ASP A 124 -4.00 -13.55 1.87
N TYR A 125 -3.42 -13.51 3.08
CA TYR A 125 -3.94 -14.27 4.22
C TYR A 125 -5.39 -13.85 4.55
N LEU A 126 -5.65 -12.55 4.66
CA LEU A 126 -6.99 -12.03 4.91
C LEU A 126 -7.93 -12.36 3.75
N ALA A 127 -7.47 -12.23 2.51
CA ALA A 127 -8.26 -12.57 1.33
C ALA A 127 -8.71 -14.03 1.35
N GLY A 128 -7.79 -14.96 1.58
CA GLY A 128 -8.09 -16.39 1.66
C GLY A 128 -9.00 -16.76 2.83
N ARG A 129 -8.71 -16.21 4.01
CA ARG A 129 -9.51 -16.42 5.23
C ARG A 129 -10.96 -15.97 5.03
N ASP A 130 -11.15 -14.74 4.53
CA ASP A 130 -12.47 -14.14 4.43
C ASP A 130 -13.30 -14.78 3.32
N ALA A 131 -12.68 -15.12 2.18
CA ALA A 131 -13.32 -15.92 1.14
C ALA A 131 -13.85 -17.25 1.67
N GLN A 132 -13.01 -17.99 2.39
CA GLN A 132 -13.38 -19.29 2.97
C GLN A 132 -14.47 -19.13 4.03
N TRP A 133 -14.37 -18.13 4.89
CA TRP A 133 -15.34 -17.89 5.95
C TRP A 133 -16.71 -17.52 5.41
N MET A 134 -16.78 -16.68 4.35
CA MET A 134 -18.03 -16.22 3.77
C MET A 134 -18.60 -17.14 2.68
N GLN A 135 -17.86 -18.16 2.25
CA GLN A 135 -18.28 -19.11 1.22
C GLN A 135 -19.69 -19.73 1.48
N PRO A 136 -20.07 -20.14 2.71
CA PRO A 136 -21.40 -20.72 2.94
C PRO A 136 -22.54 -19.75 2.63
N LEU A 137 -22.36 -18.44 2.92
CA LEU A 137 -23.34 -17.39 2.63
C LEU A 137 -23.52 -17.22 1.11
N PHE A 138 -22.42 -17.12 0.35
CA PHE A 138 -22.44 -16.98 -1.08
C PHE A 138 -23.00 -18.24 -1.78
N GLY A 139 -22.55 -19.43 -1.33
CA GLY A 139 -23.04 -20.72 -1.84
C GLY A 139 -24.53 -20.92 -1.67
N PHE A 140 -25.12 -20.45 -0.57
CA PHE A 140 -26.57 -20.48 -0.35
C PHE A 140 -27.33 -19.68 -1.40
N LEU A 141 -26.77 -18.57 -1.85
CA LEU A 141 -27.31 -17.72 -2.91
C LEU A 141 -27.02 -18.23 -4.32
N GLY A 142 -26.26 -19.33 -4.47
CA GLY A 142 -25.79 -19.83 -5.75
C GLY A 142 -24.69 -18.99 -6.40
N LEU A 143 -24.01 -18.14 -5.61
CA LEU A 143 -22.90 -17.32 -6.06
C LEU A 143 -21.58 -18.05 -5.88
N THR A 144 -20.66 -17.87 -6.82
CA THR A 144 -19.31 -18.42 -6.77
C THR A 144 -18.36 -17.43 -6.11
N VAL A 145 -17.45 -17.94 -5.29
CA VAL A 145 -16.42 -17.15 -4.62
C VAL A 145 -15.06 -17.81 -4.78
N ALA A 146 -14.02 -17.00 -4.98
CA ALA A 146 -12.63 -17.43 -5.04
C ALA A 146 -11.71 -16.44 -4.32
N ALA A 147 -10.50 -16.87 -4.00
CA ALA A 147 -9.42 -16.00 -3.54
C ALA A 147 -8.24 -16.12 -4.48
N ILE A 148 -7.46 -15.04 -4.64
CA ILE A 148 -6.18 -15.03 -5.36
C ILE A 148 -5.05 -15.15 -4.35
N SER A 149 -4.13 -16.08 -4.63
CA SER A 149 -2.92 -16.30 -3.85
C SER A 149 -1.67 -15.95 -4.68
N PRO A 150 -0.57 -15.48 -4.06
CA PRO A 150 0.71 -15.29 -4.74
C PRO A 150 1.27 -16.55 -5.41
N GLN A 151 0.92 -17.74 -4.91
CA GLN A 151 1.36 -19.03 -5.42
C GLN A 151 0.56 -19.51 -6.62
N ASP A 152 -0.57 -18.86 -6.94
CA ASP A 152 -1.45 -19.29 -8.03
C ASP A 152 -0.81 -19.08 -9.40
N GLY A 153 -0.81 -20.11 -10.22
CA GLY A 153 -0.41 -20.02 -11.61
C GLY A 153 -1.47 -19.34 -12.50
N PRO A 154 -1.14 -18.97 -13.75
CA PRO A 154 -2.06 -18.24 -14.64
C PRO A 154 -3.40 -18.97 -14.87
N GLY A 155 -3.38 -20.31 -14.94
CA GLY A 155 -4.59 -21.11 -15.13
C GLY A 155 -5.52 -21.10 -13.90
N GLU A 156 -4.97 -21.06 -12.69
CA GLU A 156 -5.70 -20.98 -11.44
C GLU A 156 -6.29 -19.57 -11.25
N ARG A 157 -5.48 -18.53 -11.54
CA ARG A 157 -5.93 -17.12 -11.52
C ARG A 157 -7.11 -16.88 -12.47
N ARG A 158 -7.05 -17.38 -13.73
CA ARG A 158 -8.18 -17.27 -14.67
C ARG A 158 -9.46 -17.91 -14.13
N LYS A 159 -9.35 -19.06 -13.46
CA LYS A 159 -10.52 -19.71 -12.82
C LYS A 159 -11.05 -18.89 -11.66
N ALA A 160 -10.16 -18.32 -10.84
CA ALA A 160 -10.55 -17.48 -9.73
C ALA A 160 -11.25 -16.20 -10.21
N TYR A 161 -10.71 -15.50 -11.20
CA TYR A 161 -11.31 -14.31 -11.78
C TYR A 161 -12.64 -14.56 -12.53
N ALA A 162 -12.96 -15.81 -12.85
CA ALA A 162 -14.25 -16.16 -13.43
C ALA A 162 -15.39 -16.24 -12.39
N ALA A 163 -15.08 -16.20 -11.08
CA ALA A 163 -16.07 -16.22 -10.02
C ALA A 163 -16.87 -14.90 -9.95
N ASP A 164 -18.06 -14.96 -9.35
CA ASP A 164 -18.92 -13.78 -9.13
C ASP A 164 -18.27 -12.81 -8.11
N ILE A 165 -17.58 -13.36 -7.11
CA ILE A 165 -16.89 -12.60 -6.05
C ILE A 165 -15.46 -13.12 -5.92
N VAL A 166 -14.48 -12.23 -6.03
CA VAL A 166 -13.06 -12.54 -5.93
C VAL A 166 -12.46 -11.77 -4.76
N TYR A 167 -11.87 -12.47 -3.80
CA TYR A 167 -11.08 -11.88 -2.72
C TYR A 167 -9.61 -11.84 -3.13
N ALA A 168 -8.98 -10.69 -3.01
CA ALA A 168 -7.57 -10.55 -3.35
C ALA A 168 -6.89 -9.41 -2.56
N ALA A 169 -5.59 -9.53 -2.36
CA ALA A 169 -4.77 -8.41 -1.95
C ALA A 169 -4.67 -7.38 -3.07
N VAL A 170 -4.62 -6.09 -2.71
CA VAL A 170 -4.58 -4.99 -3.68
C VAL A 170 -3.39 -5.08 -4.63
N ASN A 171 -2.22 -5.48 -4.14
CA ASN A 171 -1.01 -5.68 -4.92
C ASN A 171 -1.17 -6.82 -5.94
N GLU A 172 -1.78 -7.94 -5.56
CA GLU A 172 -2.01 -9.06 -6.50
C GLU A 172 -2.91 -8.65 -7.67
N LEU A 173 -4.01 -7.92 -7.37
CA LEU A 173 -4.87 -7.38 -8.42
C LEU A 173 -4.12 -6.45 -9.37
N GLY A 174 -3.32 -5.53 -8.82
CA GLY A 174 -2.56 -4.59 -9.63
C GLY A 174 -1.44 -5.26 -10.43
N PHE A 175 -0.75 -6.24 -9.86
CA PHE A 175 0.26 -7.00 -10.58
C PHE A 175 -0.33 -7.84 -11.72
N ASP A 176 -1.52 -8.40 -11.54
CA ASP A 176 -2.21 -9.09 -12.62
C ASP A 176 -2.64 -8.13 -13.74
N VAL A 177 -3.08 -6.91 -13.40
CA VAL A 177 -3.32 -5.86 -14.42
C VAL A 177 -2.05 -5.55 -15.20
N LEU A 178 -0.91 -5.39 -14.52
CA LEU A 178 0.36 -5.09 -15.18
C LEU A 178 0.82 -6.25 -16.09
N ARG A 179 0.67 -7.49 -15.63
CA ARG A 179 0.96 -8.68 -16.45
C ARG A 179 0.05 -8.76 -17.68
N ASP A 180 -1.25 -8.55 -17.51
CA ASP A 180 -2.25 -8.57 -18.58
C ASP A 180 -2.04 -7.46 -19.61
N ARG A 181 -1.56 -6.29 -19.17
CA ARG A 181 -1.17 -5.18 -20.05
C ARG A 181 0.04 -5.51 -20.93
N CYS A 182 0.94 -6.36 -20.46
CA CYS A 182 2.12 -6.80 -21.20
C CYS A 182 1.91 -8.15 -21.93
N ALA A 183 0.72 -8.74 -21.81
CA ALA A 183 0.41 -10.04 -22.44
C ALA A 183 0.52 -9.98 -23.97
N PRO A 184 1.15 -10.99 -24.60
CA PRO A 184 1.33 -11.05 -26.05
C PRO A 184 0.04 -11.40 -26.80
N ALA A 185 -0.86 -12.13 -26.15
CA ALA A 185 -2.13 -12.57 -26.69
C ALA A 185 -3.25 -12.39 -25.65
N ILE A 186 -4.49 -12.36 -26.11
CA ILE A 186 -5.65 -12.19 -25.21
C ILE A 186 -5.79 -13.42 -24.31
N GLU A 187 -5.46 -14.58 -24.81
CA GLU A 187 -5.54 -15.85 -24.09
C GLU A 187 -4.56 -15.94 -22.92
N ASP A 188 -3.52 -15.12 -22.92
CA ASP A 188 -2.53 -15.06 -21.84
C ASP A 188 -3.01 -14.21 -20.66
N ARG A 189 -4.01 -13.37 -20.86
CA ARG A 189 -4.61 -12.56 -19.79
C ARG A 189 -5.32 -13.44 -18.80
N VAL A 190 -5.25 -13.04 -17.52
CA VAL A 190 -5.85 -13.79 -16.43
C VAL A 190 -7.10 -13.13 -15.86
N GLN A 191 -7.19 -11.80 -15.89
CA GLN A 191 -8.31 -11.07 -15.29
C GLN A 191 -9.55 -11.10 -16.19
N SER A 192 -10.71 -11.33 -15.56
CA SER A 192 -12.01 -10.99 -16.13
C SER A 192 -12.41 -9.59 -15.66
N PRO A 193 -13.11 -8.80 -16.48
CA PRO A 193 -13.63 -7.50 -16.05
C PRO A 193 -14.47 -7.61 -14.78
N ALA A 194 -14.29 -6.68 -13.85
CA ALA A 194 -15.10 -6.54 -12.65
C ALA A 194 -15.63 -5.11 -12.55
N ASP A 195 -16.89 -4.99 -12.10
CA ASP A 195 -17.57 -3.69 -12.04
C ASP A 195 -17.38 -3.02 -10.69
N VAL A 196 -17.21 -3.81 -9.62
CA VAL A 196 -17.24 -3.34 -8.24
C VAL A 196 -15.96 -3.70 -7.48
N ALA A 197 -15.37 -2.72 -6.80
CA ALA A 197 -14.36 -2.93 -5.77
C ALA A 197 -14.91 -2.59 -4.39
N ILE A 198 -14.90 -3.57 -3.47
CA ILE A 198 -15.17 -3.37 -2.04
C ILE A 198 -13.84 -3.45 -1.31
N ILE A 199 -13.38 -2.34 -0.74
CA ILE A 199 -12.05 -2.23 -0.16
C ILE A 199 -12.13 -2.35 1.37
N ASP A 200 -11.63 -3.46 1.91
CA ASP A 200 -11.45 -3.61 3.36
C ASP A 200 -10.18 -2.91 3.82
N GLU A 201 -10.21 -2.34 5.01
CA GLU A 201 -9.17 -1.47 5.54
C GLU A 201 -8.81 -0.35 4.54
N ALA A 202 -9.85 0.33 4.03
CA ALA A 202 -9.76 1.30 2.94
C ALA A 202 -8.73 2.42 3.20
N ASP A 203 -8.51 2.82 4.43
CA ASP A 203 -7.50 3.80 4.80
C ASP A 203 -6.07 3.29 4.63
N SER A 204 -5.83 1.97 4.82
CA SER A 204 -4.52 1.39 4.48
C SER A 204 -4.31 1.32 2.98
N VAL A 205 -5.27 0.74 2.28
CA VAL A 205 -5.16 0.49 0.84
C VAL A 205 -5.12 1.80 0.04
N LEU A 206 -6.06 2.71 0.31
CA LEU A 206 -6.24 3.94 -0.49
C LEU A 206 -5.38 5.11 -0.03
N VAL A 207 -4.77 5.03 1.15
CA VAL A 207 -3.95 6.12 1.69
C VAL A 207 -2.51 5.70 1.88
N ASP A 208 -2.24 4.65 2.68
CA ASP A 208 -0.87 4.26 3.01
C ASP A 208 -0.17 3.55 1.83
N GLU A 209 -0.84 2.55 1.23
CA GLU A 209 -0.27 1.80 0.11
C GLU A 209 -0.30 2.56 -1.21
N ALA A 210 -1.21 3.52 -1.34
CA ALA A 210 -1.36 4.33 -2.53
C ALA A 210 -0.21 5.33 -2.78
N LEU A 211 0.70 5.47 -1.82
CA LEU A 211 1.92 6.28 -1.97
C LEU A 211 2.97 5.59 -2.86
N VAL A 212 2.89 4.29 -2.99
CA VAL A 212 3.91 3.45 -3.64
C VAL A 212 3.34 2.83 -4.91
N PRO A 213 3.93 3.08 -6.09
CA PRO A 213 3.47 2.46 -7.33
C PRO A 213 3.81 0.96 -7.35
N LEU A 214 2.93 0.21 -7.99
CA LEU A 214 3.13 -1.18 -8.38
C LEU A 214 3.95 -1.20 -9.66
N VAL A 215 4.97 -2.05 -9.73
CA VAL A 215 5.89 -2.14 -10.86
C VAL A 215 6.01 -3.57 -11.35
N LEU A 216 6.02 -3.73 -12.65
CA LEU A 216 6.43 -4.94 -13.36
C LEU A 216 7.79 -4.68 -14.00
N ALA A 217 8.80 -5.47 -13.63
CA ALA A 217 10.13 -5.41 -14.22
C ALA A 217 10.50 -6.70 -14.92
N GLY A 218 11.43 -6.60 -15.86
CA GLY A 218 12.05 -7.71 -16.55
C GLY A 218 13.57 -7.68 -16.39
N ASN A 219 14.22 -8.83 -16.51
CA ASN A 219 15.67 -8.90 -16.42
C ASN A 219 16.36 -8.14 -17.57
N GLU A 220 17.35 -7.33 -17.19
CA GLU A 220 18.26 -6.66 -18.12
C GLU A 220 19.70 -6.83 -17.59
N PRO A 221 20.67 -7.28 -18.39
CA PRO A 221 22.04 -7.44 -17.92
C PRO A 221 22.70 -6.09 -17.63
N GLY A 222 23.12 -5.88 -16.37
CA GLY A 222 24.22 -5.01 -15.99
C GLY A 222 23.94 -3.59 -15.59
N THR A 223 23.69 -3.33 -14.27
CA THR A 223 23.96 -2.03 -13.62
C THR A 223 24.22 -2.16 -12.10
N ALA A 224 24.40 -3.36 -11.58
CA ALA A 224 24.63 -3.53 -10.15
C ALA A 224 26.01 -2.94 -9.72
N PRO A 225 26.10 -2.29 -8.53
CA PRO A 225 27.37 -1.87 -7.97
C PRO A 225 28.31 -3.06 -7.87
N THR A 226 29.54 -2.90 -8.38
CA THR A 226 30.55 -3.95 -8.24
C THR A 226 30.97 -4.08 -6.78
N GLY A 227 31.33 -5.28 -6.32
CA GLY A 227 31.85 -5.50 -4.96
C GLY A 227 33.04 -4.59 -4.63
N GLN A 228 33.82 -4.17 -5.65
CA GLN A 228 34.91 -3.23 -5.52
C GLN A 228 34.48 -1.84 -5.00
N ILE A 229 33.32 -1.32 -5.46
CA ILE A 229 32.80 -0.01 -5.00
C ILE A 229 32.36 -0.10 -3.54
N THR A 230 31.68 -1.18 -3.16
CA THR A 230 31.29 -1.42 -1.77
C THR A 230 32.52 -1.48 -0.83
N ASP A 231 33.59 -2.14 -1.26
CA ASP A 231 34.84 -2.21 -0.48
C ASP A 231 35.54 -0.85 -0.37
N VAL A 232 35.44 0.00 -1.39
CA VAL A 232 35.94 1.37 -1.34
C VAL A 232 35.15 2.21 -0.35
N VAL A 233 33.81 2.17 -0.43
CA VAL A 233 32.91 2.94 0.44
C VAL A 233 33.10 2.58 1.91
N ARG A 234 33.28 1.30 2.25
CA ARG A 234 33.58 0.85 3.64
C ARG A 234 34.84 1.45 4.25
N ARG A 235 35.76 2.00 3.44
CA ARG A 235 36.99 2.62 3.89
C ARG A 235 36.92 4.13 4.05
N LEU A 236 35.78 4.73 3.67
CA LEU A 236 35.51 6.16 3.83
C LEU A 236 35.19 6.49 5.30
N GLN A 237 35.48 7.71 5.71
CA GLN A 237 35.30 8.19 7.09
C GLN A 237 34.36 9.39 7.14
N LEU A 238 33.38 9.33 8.03
CA LEU A 238 32.46 10.43 8.29
C LEU A 238 33.23 11.68 8.77
N GLY A 239 32.88 12.83 8.23
CA GLY A 239 33.48 14.13 8.53
C GLY A 239 34.68 14.47 7.64
N ASP A 240 35.50 13.49 7.27
CA ASP A 240 36.67 13.70 6.39
C ASP A 240 36.33 13.42 4.92
N ASP A 241 35.79 12.22 4.63
CA ASP A 241 35.55 11.76 3.27
C ASP A 241 34.10 12.01 2.81
N TYR A 242 33.15 12.06 3.76
CA TYR A 242 31.73 12.36 3.48
C TYR A 242 31.07 13.03 4.68
N THR A 243 29.96 13.72 4.40
CA THR A 243 29.11 14.36 5.41
C THR A 243 27.68 13.87 5.28
N VAL A 244 26.95 13.88 6.40
CA VAL A 244 25.53 13.56 6.48
C VAL A 244 24.78 14.82 6.90
N ASP A 245 23.63 15.10 6.32
CA ASP A 245 22.81 16.25 6.72
C ASP A 245 22.21 16.08 8.12
N GLU A 246 21.78 17.19 8.74
CA GLU A 246 21.24 17.20 10.12
C GLU A 246 20.00 16.27 10.27
N GLY A 247 19.25 16.04 9.19
CA GLY A 247 18.09 15.15 9.16
C GLY A 247 18.43 13.69 8.85
N ARG A 248 19.70 13.34 8.63
CA ARG A 248 20.16 12.01 8.16
C ARG A 248 19.38 11.50 6.93
N ARG A 249 19.06 12.41 6.02
CA ARG A 249 18.32 12.08 4.78
C ARG A 249 19.24 11.98 3.58
N ASN A 250 20.37 12.70 3.63
CA ASN A 250 21.31 12.75 2.54
C ASN A 250 22.74 12.57 3.05
N VAL A 251 23.57 11.96 2.20
CA VAL A 251 25.00 11.81 2.40
C VAL A 251 25.73 12.41 1.20
N PHE A 252 26.76 13.17 1.48
CA PHE A 252 27.52 13.91 0.47
C PHE A 252 28.99 13.57 0.54
N LEU A 253 29.57 13.17 -0.59
CA LEU A 253 30.99 12.95 -0.72
C LEU A 253 31.71 14.32 -0.66
N THR A 254 32.76 14.45 0.14
CA THR A 254 33.61 15.64 0.16
C THR A 254 34.64 15.58 -0.97
N ASP A 255 35.31 16.73 -1.27
CA ASP A 255 36.40 16.75 -2.24
C ASP A 255 37.54 15.79 -1.82
N THR A 256 37.79 15.66 -0.53
CA THR A 256 38.78 14.71 0.03
C THR A 256 38.33 13.27 -0.21
N GLY A 257 37.05 12.99 0.00
CA GLY A 257 36.47 11.68 -0.23
C GLY A 257 36.50 11.32 -1.72
N ALA A 258 36.15 12.23 -2.60
CA ALA A 258 36.20 12.02 -4.06
C ALA A 258 37.64 11.64 -4.48
N ALA A 259 38.63 12.43 -4.07
CA ALA A 259 40.04 12.13 -4.35
C ALA A 259 40.53 10.80 -3.73
N ARG A 260 39.95 10.38 -2.61
CA ARG A 260 40.24 9.07 -2.00
C ARG A 260 39.65 7.91 -2.78
N VAL A 261 38.40 8.07 -3.24
CA VAL A 261 37.71 7.09 -4.12
C VAL A 261 38.47 6.93 -5.42
N GLU A 262 38.80 8.03 -6.10
CA GLU A 262 39.56 8.04 -7.35
C GLU A 262 40.87 7.26 -7.22
N ARG A 263 41.61 7.50 -6.13
CA ARG A 263 42.88 6.82 -5.83
C ARG A 263 42.65 5.31 -5.59
N LEU A 264 41.59 4.93 -4.87
CA LEU A 264 41.32 3.54 -4.55
C LEU A 264 40.81 2.76 -5.75
N LEU A 265 40.08 3.40 -6.67
CA LEU A 265 39.64 2.83 -7.91
C LEU A 265 40.65 2.91 -9.04
N GLY A 266 41.68 3.75 -8.91
CA GLY A 266 42.74 3.96 -9.91
C GLY A 266 42.25 4.75 -11.13
N ILE A 267 41.25 5.63 -10.96
CA ILE A 267 40.69 6.49 -12.00
C ILE A 267 41.18 7.93 -11.88
N SER A 268 41.12 8.69 -12.98
CA SER A 268 41.63 10.07 -13.04
C SER A 268 40.69 11.06 -12.31
N SER A 269 39.41 10.98 -12.54
CA SER A 269 38.39 11.80 -11.88
C SER A 269 37.01 11.11 -11.94
N LEU A 270 36.28 11.18 -10.82
CA LEU A 270 34.87 10.74 -10.77
C LEU A 270 33.94 11.60 -11.62
N TYR A 271 34.36 12.84 -11.92
CA TYR A 271 33.56 13.82 -12.65
C TYR A 271 33.86 13.85 -14.16
N ASP A 272 34.71 12.96 -14.66
CA ASP A 272 34.93 12.79 -16.09
C ASP A 272 33.67 12.21 -16.75
N ALA A 273 33.44 12.54 -18.03
CA ALA A 273 32.25 12.13 -18.78
C ALA A 273 32.03 10.59 -18.80
N GLU A 274 33.10 9.81 -18.66
CA GLU A 274 33.06 8.35 -18.60
C GLU A 274 32.56 7.83 -17.23
N HIS A 275 32.80 8.56 -16.15
CA HIS A 275 32.56 8.12 -14.77
C HIS A 275 31.37 8.79 -14.11
N VAL A 276 30.95 10.00 -14.55
CA VAL A 276 29.91 10.79 -13.90
C VAL A 276 28.55 10.10 -13.93
N GLY A 277 28.18 9.45 -15.05
CA GLY A 277 26.92 8.72 -15.21
C GLY A 277 26.95 7.25 -14.73
N THR A 278 28.09 6.75 -14.28
CA THR A 278 28.29 5.34 -13.93
C THR A 278 28.93 5.18 -12.56
N THR A 279 30.25 5.35 -12.47
CA THR A 279 31.03 5.12 -11.24
C THR A 279 30.61 6.05 -10.10
N LEU A 280 30.40 7.34 -10.38
CA LEU A 280 29.97 8.32 -9.37
C LEU A 280 28.59 7.98 -8.81
N VAL A 281 27.65 7.62 -9.68
CA VAL A 281 26.30 7.18 -9.27
C VAL A 281 26.41 5.94 -8.37
N GLN A 282 27.19 4.94 -8.77
CA GLN A 282 27.37 3.71 -7.98
C GLN A 282 28.02 3.99 -6.62
N VAL A 283 28.99 4.91 -6.54
CA VAL A 283 29.62 5.31 -5.26
C VAL A 283 28.60 6.00 -4.36
N ASN A 284 27.79 6.93 -4.90
CA ASN A 284 26.77 7.62 -4.11
C ASN A 284 25.69 6.64 -3.61
N VAL A 285 25.21 5.73 -4.44
CA VAL A 285 24.24 4.71 -4.07
C VAL A 285 24.80 3.79 -2.98
N ALA A 286 26.05 3.33 -3.12
CA ALA A 286 26.71 2.49 -2.13
C ALA A 286 26.94 3.24 -0.80
N LEU A 287 27.32 4.52 -0.86
CA LEU A 287 27.49 5.37 0.32
C LEU A 287 26.17 5.60 1.05
N HIS A 288 25.10 5.85 0.30
CA HIS A 288 23.74 5.96 0.84
C HIS A 288 23.31 4.66 1.54
N ALA A 289 23.47 3.52 0.88
CA ALA A 289 23.15 2.21 1.45
C ALA A 289 23.93 1.95 2.74
N HIS A 290 25.22 2.38 2.79
CA HIS A 290 26.10 2.14 3.94
C HIS A 290 25.71 3.01 5.15
N GLU A 291 25.45 4.30 4.94
CA GLU A 291 25.27 5.28 6.03
C GLU A 291 23.83 5.48 6.46
N LEU A 292 22.89 5.46 5.54
CA LEU A 292 21.53 5.89 5.80
C LEU A 292 20.58 4.72 6.04
N LEU A 293 20.82 3.56 5.42
CA LEU A 293 19.96 2.39 5.60
C LEU A 293 20.47 1.49 6.72
N GLN A 294 19.63 1.27 7.72
CA GLN A 294 19.98 0.53 8.92
C GLN A 294 19.28 -0.83 8.98
N ARG A 295 20.06 -1.87 9.28
CA ARG A 295 19.50 -3.21 9.51
C ARG A 295 18.60 -3.20 10.74
N ASP A 296 17.53 -3.97 10.69
CA ASP A 296 16.50 -4.12 11.72
C ASP A 296 15.64 -2.84 11.95
N VAL A 297 15.88 -1.79 11.15
CA VAL A 297 15.07 -0.56 11.08
C VAL A 297 14.45 -0.42 9.68
N ASP A 298 15.30 -0.38 8.64
CA ASP A 298 14.85 -0.19 7.25
C ASP A 298 14.74 -1.52 6.50
N TYR A 299 15.48 -2.54 6.92
CA TYR A 299 15.45 -3.89 6.31
C TYR A 299 15.89 -4.97 7.28
N ILE A 300 15.53 -6.20 6.97
CA ILE A 300 16.09 -7.42 7.60
C ILE A 300 16.81 -8.28 6.57
N VAL A 301 17.67 -9.17 7.06
CA VAL A 301 18.27 -10.23 6.25
C VAL A 301 17.68 -11.55 6.70
N ARG A 302 16.91 -12.19 5.82
CA ARG A 302 16.28 -13.50 6.04
C ARG A 302 16.55 -14.40 4.85
N ASP A 303 16.92 -15.64 5.09
CA ASP A 303 17.17 -16.66 4.06
C ASP A 303 18.16 -16.21 2.97
N GLY A 304 19.18 -15.42 3.35
CA GLY A 304 20.17 -14.89 2.42
C GLY A 304 19.67 -13.78 1.50
N LYS A 305 18.53 -13.16 1.80
CA LYS A 305 17.94 -12.05 1.05
C LYS A 305 17.72 -10.84 1.93
N VAL A 306 17.88 -9.67 1.34
CA VAL A 306 17.45 -8.39 1.94
C VAL A 306 15.95 -8.24 1.70
N GLN A 307 15.22 -8.00 2.78
CA GLN A 307 13.79 -7.72 2.76
C GLN A 307 13.54 -6.39 3.45
N LEU A 308 12.83 -5.49 2.78
CA LEU A 308 12.52 -4.16 3.32
C LEU A 308 11.56 -4.28 4.50
N ILE A 309 11.69 -3.36 5.45
CA ILE A 309 10.67 -3.11 6.46
C ILE A 309 9.87 -1.90 6.01
N ASP A 310 8.56 -2.07 5.83
CA ASP A 310 7.66 -0.96 5.60
C ASP A 310 7.59 -0.11 6.88
N ALA A 311 8.16 1.08 6.83
CA ALA A 311 8.22 2.00 7.98
C ALA A 311 6.82 2.39 8.50
N SER A 312 5.79 2.32 7.66
CA SER A 312 4.40 2.60 8.05
C SER A 312 3.74 1.41 8.74
N LYS A 313 4.17 0.19 8.43
CA LYS A 313 3.56 -1.06 8.90
C LYS A 313 4.41 -1.78 9.95
N GLY A 314 5.71 -1.47 10.03
CA GLY A 314 6.66 -2.18 10.89
C GLY A 314 6.80 -3.67 10.56
N ARG A 315 6.56 -4.03 9.29
CA ARG A 315 6.56 -5.40 8.77
C ARG A 315 7.49 -5.54 7.58
N VAL A 316 7.88 -6.78 7.30
CA VAL A 316 8.53 -7.09 6.02
C VAL A 316 7.59 -6.77 4.89
N ALA A 317 8.08 -6.00 3.95
CA ALA A 317 7.44 -5.73 2.69
C ALA A 317 8.02 -6.69 1.62
N GLU A 318 7.55 -7.93 1.61
CA GLU A 318 8.13 -9.01 0.78
C GLU A 318 8.18 -8.68 -0.72
N LEU A 319 7.25 -7.85 -1.17
CA LEU A 319 7.13 -7.43 -2.56
C LEU A 319 7.71 -6.03 -2.82
N GLN A 320 8.30 -5.36 -1.81
CA GLN A 320 8.96 -4.07 -2.00
C GLN A 320 10.45 -4.23 -2.26
N ARG A 321 10.98 -3.36 -3.12
CA ARG A 321 12.40 -3.21 -3.40
C ARG A 321 12.76 -1.73 -3.47
N TRP A 322 14.00 -1.41 -3.17
CA TRP A 322 14.53 -0.09 -3.48
C TRP A 322 14.83 0.03 -4.97
N PRO A 323 14.61 1.22 -5.57
CA PRO A 323 14.91 1.49 -6.97
C PRO A 323 16.42 1.71 -7.21
N ASP A 324 16.80 1.88 -8.46
CA ASP A 324 18.07 2.45 -8.95
C ASP A 324 19.34 1.82 -8.40
N GLY A 325 19.35 0.51 -8.25
CA GLY A 325 20.51 -0.24 -7.78
C GLY A 325 20.73 -0.15 -6.26
N LEU A 326 19.89 0.58 -5.51
CA LEU A 326 20.02 0.70 -4.05
C LEU A 326 19.79 -0.65 -3.36
N GLN A 327 18.86 -1.47 -3.84
CA GLN A 327 18.68 -2.86 -3.38
C GLN A 327 19.96 -3.66 -3.52
N ALA A 328 20.61 -3.61 -4.70
CA ALA A 328 21.86 -4.27 -4.97
C ALA A 328 23.02 -3.77 -4.09
N ALA A 329 23.03 -2.46 -3.77
CA ALA A 329 24.02 -1.87 -2.88
C ALA A 329 23.88 -2.35 -1.43
N VAL A 330 22.64 -2.52 -0.95
CA VAL A 330 22.39 -3.08 0.40
C VAL A 330 22.74 -4.57 0.44
N GLU A 331 22.41 -5.34 -0.59
CA GLU A 331 22.84 -6.75 -0.70
C GLU A 331 24.36 -6.87 -0.69
N ALA A 332 25.07 -6.00 -1.42
CA ALA A 332 26.53 -5.93 -1.41
C ALA A 332 27.08 -5.48 -0.04
N LYS A 333 26.41 -4.54 0.64
CA LYS A 333 26.73 -4.12 2.01
C LYS A 333 26.69 -5.30 2.98
N GLU A 334 25.66 -6.15 2.88
CA GLU A 334 25.47 -7.33 3.72
C GLU A 334 26.30 -8.55 3.26
N GLY A 335 27.03 -8.44 2.15
CA GLY A 335 27.84 -9.53 1.60
C GLY A 335 27.03 -10.67 1.00
N LEU A 336 25.84 -10.37 0.53
CA LEU A 336 24.91 -11.32 -0.12
C LEU A 336 25.14 -11.36 -1.63
N GLN A 337 24.51 -12.33 -2.29
CA GLN A 337 24.48 -12.37 -3.74
C GLN A 337 23.65 -11.18 -4.25
N VAL A 338 24.28 -10.32 -5.03
CA VAL A 338 23.65 -9.12 -5.60
C VAL A 338 22.63 -9.51 -6.66
N SER A 339 21.43 -9.00 -6.54
CA SER A 339 20.36 -9.19 -7.52
C SER A 339 20.67 -8.44 -8.81
N GLU A 340 20.28 -9.02 -9.96
CA GLU A 340 20.39 -8.34 -11.25
C GLU A 340 19.47 -7.10 -11.28
N GLY A 341 19.92 -6.04 -11.92
CA GLY A 341 19.11 -4.88 -12.23
C GLY A 341 17.94 -5.26 -13.13
N GLY A 342 16.79 -4.62 -12.93
CA GLY A 342 15.60 -4.87 -13.74
C GLY A 342 15.16 -3.63 -14.49
N ARG A 343 14.76 -3.81 -15.75
CA ARG A 343 14.10 -2.76 -16.51
C ARG A 343 12.62 -2.70 -16.17
N ILE A 344 12.12 -1.51 -15.86
CA ILE A 344 10.68 -1.31 -15.65
C ILE A 344 9.95 -1.47 -16.98
N LEU A 345 9.05 -2.44 -17.05
CA LEU A 345 8.21 -2.72 -18.20
C LEU A 345 6.92 -1.91 -18.15
N ASP A 346 6.32 -1.84 -16.97
CA ASP A 346 5.12 -1.05 -16.72
C ASP A 346 5.00 -0.71 -15.23
N SER A 347 4.25 0.34 -14.92
CA SER A 347 3.96 0.74 -13.56
C SER A 347 2.53 1.27 -13.42
N MET A 348 1.96 1.14 -12.22
CA MET A 348 0.60 1.56 -11.93
C MET A 348 0.48 2.01 -10.47
N THR A 349 -0.27 3.09 -10.23
CA THR A 349 -0.66 3.46 -8.87
C THR A 349 -1.96 2.77 -8.45
N ILE A 350 -2.19 2.68 -7.14
CA ILE A 350 -3.45 2.14 -6.62
C ILE A 350 -4.64 3.02 -7.04
N GLN A 351 -4.46 4.33 -7.19
CA GLN A 351 -5.49 5.22 -7.70
C GLN A 351 -5.92 4.83 -9.13
N GLN A 352 -4.96 4.50 -9.99
CA GLN A 352 -5.24 4.03 -11.35
C GLN A 352 -5.92 2.66 -11.35
N LEU A 353 -5.51 1.75 -10.46
CA LEU A 353 -6.15 0.45 -10.30
C LEU A 353 -7.61 0.60 -9.90
N VAL A 354 -7.87 1.41 -8.88
CA VAL A 354 -9.23 1.65 -8.36
C VAL A 354 -10.10 2.40 -9.36
N GLY A 355 -9.53 3.30 -10.15
CA GLY A 355 -10.24 4.01 -11.22
C GLY A 355 -10.76 3.12 -12.37
N ARG A 356 -10.38 1.85 -12.41
CA ARG A 356 -10.87 0.88 -13.42
C ARG A 356 -12.26 0.30 -13.09
N TYR A 357 -12.73 0.46 -11.86
CA TYR A 357 -14.03 -0.03 -11.42
C TYR A 357 -15.12 1.02 -11.59
N ASP A 358 -16.30 0.61 -12.03
CA ASP A 358 -17.47 1.50 -12.15
C ASP A 358 -17.96 1.95 -10.77
N ILE A 359 -17.87 1.06 -9.79
CA ILE A 359 -18.26 1.31 -8.40
C ILE A 359 -17.10 0.95 -7.47
N THR A 360 -16.70 1.92 -6.69
CA THR A 360 -15.74 1.70 -5.61
C THR A 360 -16.39 2.09 -4.29
N CYS A 361 -16.26 1.22 -3.30
CA CYS A 361 -16.64 1.48 -1.92
C CYS A 361 -15.64 0.84 -0.96
N GLY A 362 -15.71 1.14 0.31
CA GLY A 362 -14.77 0.56 1.25
C GLY A 362 -15.19 0.71 2.71
N MET A 363 -14.43 0.10 3.59
CA MET A 363 -14.69 0.13 5.03
C MET A 363 -13.39 0.21 5.82
N THR A 364 -13.42 0.96 6.92
CA THR A 364 -12.31 1.08 7.87
C THR A 364 -12.81 1.57 9.23
N GLY A 365 -12.00 1.43 10.26
CA GLY A 365 -12.27 2.02 11.60
C GLY A 365 -12.00 3.51 11.70
N THR A 366 -11.30 4.10 10.74
CA THR A 366 -10.72 5.46 10.82
C THR A 366 -10.95 6.30 9.56
N ALA A 367 -12.08 6.09 8.86
CA ALA A 367 -12.38 6.75 7.58
C ALA A 367 -12.43 8.29 7.67
N THR A 368 -12.95 8.82 8.78
CA THR A 368 -13.13 10.28 8.96
C THR A 368 -11.80 11.03 8.90
N SER A 369 -10.74 10.48 9.47
CA SER A 369 -9.39 11.08 9.44
C SER A 369 -8.81 11.15 8.02
N ALA A 370 -9.18 10.22 7.14
CA ALA A 370 -8.76 10.16 5.75
C ALA A 370 -9.81 10.73 4.77
N GLY A 371 -10.89 11.33 5.27
CA GLY A 371 -12.05 11.73 4.46
C GLY A 371 -11.75 12.73 3.37
N ASP A 372 -10.79 13.62 3.57
CA ASP A 372 -10.34 14.57 2.54
C ASP A 372 -9.61 13.86 1.41
N GLN A 373 -8.78 12.86 1.72
CA GLN A 373 -8.05 12.06 0.74
C GLN A 373 -8.99 11.17 -0.07
N PHE A 374 -9.94 10.50 0.55
CA PHE A 374 -10.97 9.70 -0.14
C PHE A 374 -11.75 10.54 -1.15
N ARG A 375 -12.11 11.77 -0.77
CA ARG A 375 -12.84 12.67 -1.66
C ARG A 375 -11.98 13.25 -2.78
N GLU A 376 -10.75 13.68 -2.48
CA GLU A 376 -9.87 14.37 -3.43
C GLU A 376 -9.32 13.41 -4.48
N PHE A 377 -8.87 12.22 -4.07
CA PHE A 377 -8.19 11.27 -4.97
C PHE A 377 -9.11 10.24 -5.59
N TYR A 378 -10.24 9.93 -4.95
CA TYR A 378 -11.13 8.84 -5.38
C TYR A 378 -12.59 9.27 -5.57
N GLY A 379 -12.96 10.49 -5.21
CA GLY A 379 -14.35 10.96 -5.28
C GLY A 379 -15.30 10.29 -4.28
N LEU A 380 -14.76 9.57 -3.29
CA LEU A 380 -15.53 8.78 -2.32
C LEU A 380 -16.01 9.63 -1.14
N HIS A 381 -17.21 9.32 -0.66
CA HIS A 381 -17.78 9.93 0.54
C HIS A 381 -17.67 9.00 1.75
N VAL A 382 -17.57 9.58 2.95
CA VAL A 382 -17.48 8.80 4.19
C VAL A 382 -18.85 8.78 4.87
N SER A 383 -19.35 7.56 5.17
CA SER A 383 -20.53 7.32 6.00
C SER A 383 -20.10 6.74 7.35
N VAL A 384 -20.42 7.43 8.44
CA VAL A 384 -20.10 6.98 9.80
C VAL A 384 -21.27 6.17 10.35
N ILE A 385 -21.02 4.94 10.75
CA ILE A 385 -21.97 4.04 11.41
C ILE A 385 -21.63 4.00 12.90
N GLU A 386 -22.59 4.36 13.73
CA GLU A 386 -22.43 4.29 15.17
C GLU A 386 -22.24 2.84 15.65
N PRO A 387 -21.42 2.59 16.67
CA PRO A 387 -21.20 1.24 17.18
C PRO A 387 -22.51 0.65 17.75
N ASN A 388 -22.66 -0.69 17.65
CA ASN A 388 -23.81 -1.40 18.17
C ASN A 388 -23.98 -1.24 19.69
N VAL A 389 -22.85 -1.23 20.41
CA VAL A 389 -22.79 -0.94 21.84
C VAL A 389 -21.81 0.23 22.06
N PRO A 390 -22.15 1.23 22.89
CA PRO A 390 -21.23 2.33 23.15
C PRO A 390 -19.86 1.85 23.65
N CYS A 391 -18.79 2.44 23.12
CA CYS A 391 -17.45 2.20 23.60
C CYS A 391 -17.27 2.77 25.01
N ILE A 392 -16.83 1.93 25.95
CA ILE A 392 -16.55 2.29 27.35
C ILE A 392 -15.06 2.29 27.69
N ARG A 393 -14.20 2.22 26.67
CA ARG A 393 -12.74 2.32 26.83
C ARG A 393 -12.35 3.63 27.45
N ASP A 394 -11.42 3.59 28.41
CA ASP A 394 -10.80 4.79 29.00
C ASP A 394 -9.53 5.15 28.24
N ASP A 395 -9.58 6.26 27.51
CA ASP A 395 -8.41 6.80 26.79
C ASP A 395 -7.72 7.84 27.69
N GLU A 396 -6.65 7.42 28.37
CA GLU A 396 -5.87 8.30 29.24
C GLU A 396 -5.13 9.38 28.44
N PRO A 397 -4.91 10.57 29.03
CA PRO A 397 -4.04 11.56 28.41
C PRO A 397 -2.62 11.03 28.20
N ASP A 398 -2.00 11.43 27.09
CA ASP A 398 -0.62 11.07 26.78
C ASP A 398 0.32 11.45 27.94
N ARG A 399 1.28 10.59 28.25
CA ARG A 399 2.32 10.84 29.26
C ARG A 399 3.57 11.32 28.55
N ILE A 400 3.90 12.61 28.73
CA ILE A 400 4.98 13.29 28.01
C ILE A 400 6.24 13.27 28.85
N TYR A 401 7.38 12.98 28.20
CA TYR A 401 8.71 12.94 28.80
C TYR A 401 9.68 13.83 28.01
N ALA A 402 10.76 14.23 28.67
CA ALA A 402 11.79 15.06 28.05
C ALA A 402 12.59 14.28 26.99
N THR A 403 12.96 13.04 27.33
CA THR A 403 13.76 12.17 26.46
C THR A 403 13.08 10.84 26.12
N THR A 404 13.50 10.22 25.03
CA THR A 404 13.02 8.89 24.65
C THR A 404 13.37 7.82 25.70
N ASP A 405 14.54 7.93 26.35
CA ASP A 405 14.94 6.98 27.38
C ASP A 405 14.10 7.09 28.65
N ASP A 406 13.69 8.31 29.05
CA ASP A 406 12.78 8.51 30.19
C ASP A 406 11.38 7.93 29.88
N ALA A 407 10.86 8.18 28.67
CA ALA A 407 9.58 7.61 28.22
C ALA A 407 9.63 6.08 28.20
N PHE A 408 10.70 5.51 27.70
CA PHE A 408 10.92 4.07 27.64
C PHE A 408 11.00 3.43 29.04
N ALA A 409 11.78 4.01 29.95
CA ALA A 409 11.91 3.52 31.32
C ALA A 409 10.56 3.55 32.06
N ALA A 410 9.82 4.65 31.93
CA ALA A 410 8.51 4.82 32.54
C ALA A 410 7.48 3.81 31.96
N LEU A 411 7.54 3.51 30.67
CA LEU A 411 6.68 2.52 30.02
C LEU A 411 6.98 1.11 30.57
N VAL A 412 8.27 0.75 30.70
CA VAL A 412 8.67 -0.55 31.28
C VAL A 412 8.12 -0.69 32.71
N ASP A 413 8.24 0.35 33.55
CA ASP A 413 7.71 0.34 34.92
C ASP A 413 6.18 0.20 34.95
N GLU A 414 5.46 0.86 34.06
CA GLU A 414 4.00 0.73 33.91
C GLU A 414 3.58 -0.68 33.50
N VAL A 415 4.28 -1.30 32.54
CA VAL A 415 4.02 -2.67 32.13
C VAL A 415 4.23 -3.64 33.27
N VAL A 416 5.28 -3.45 34.09
CA VAL A 416 5.53 -4.25 35.29
C VAL A 416 4.40 -4.15 36.30
N GLU A 417 3.94 -2.91 36.58
CA GLU A 417 2.85 -2.67 37.52
C GLU A 417 1.54 -3.29 37.05
N LEU A 418 1.15 -3.06 35.81
CA LEU A 418 -0.09 -3.59 35.21
C LEU A 418 -0.06 -5.11 35.09
N ASN A 419 1.06 -5.71 34.71
CA ASN A 419 1.20 -7.17 34.63
C ASN A 419 0.99 -7.83 35.98
N GLY A 420 1.45 -7.18 37.09
CA GLY A 420 1.20 -7.62 38.45
C GLY A 420 -0.29 -7.72 38.82
N THR A 421 -1.18 -7.03 38.14
CA THR A 421 -2.65 -7.11 38.31
C THR A 421 -3.27 -8.27 37.54
N GLY A 422 -2.52 -8.93 36.65
CA GLY A 422 -3.02 -9.96 35.73
C GLY A 422 -3.80 -9.40 34.53
N ARG A 423 -3.73 -8.11 34.27
CA ARG A 423 -4.37 -7.47 33.12
C ARG A 423 -3.60 -7.79 31.82
N PRO A 424 -4.25 -8.12 30.70
CA PRO A 424 -3.57 -8.26 29.42
C PRO A 424 -3.11 -6.89 28.90
N ILE A 425 -1.90 -6.87 28.32
CA ILE A 425 -1.25 -5.63 27.86
C ILE A 425 -0.80 -5.81 26.43
N LEU A 426 -1.14 -4.86 25.57
CA LEU A 426 -0.62 -4.73 24.21
C LEU A 426 0.22 -3.46 24.12
N VAL A 427 1.51 -3.59 23.81
CA VAL A 427 2.39 -2.44 23.61
C VAL A 427 2.67 -2.27 22.13
N GLY A 428 2.34 -1.09 21.58
CA GLY A 428 2.69 -0.69 20.22
C GLY A 428 4.04 0.03 20.20
N THR A 429 4.96 -0.45 19.38
CA THR A 429 6.29 0.14 19.13
C THR A 429 6.42 0.60 17.67
N ARG A 430 7.39 1.46 17.38
CA ARG A 430 7.57 2.07 16.04
C ARG A 430 8.23 1.12 15.05
N ASP A 431 9.24 0.38 15.49
CA ASP A 431 10.06 -0.48 14.66
C ASP A 431 10.46 -1.79 15.36
N VAL A 432 11.15 -2.65 14.61
CA VAL A 432 11.61 -3.96 15.08
C VAL A 432 12.62 -3.81 16.21
N ALA A 433 13.59 -2.91 16.08
CA ALA A 433 14.66 -2.71 17.07
C ALA A 433 14.09 -2.25 18.41
N GLU A 434 13.11 -1.33 18.39
CA GLU A 434 12.41 -0.88 19.59
C GLU A 434 11.58 -2.00 20.24
N SER A 435 10.93 -2.85 19.42
CA SER A 435 10.17 -4.00 19.93
C SER A 435 11.05 -5.03 20.63
N GLU A 436 12.22 -5.32 20.08
CA GLU A 436 13.21 -6.22 20.67
C GLU A 436 13.84 -5.64 21.94
N ARG A 437 14.25 -4.36 21.90
CA ARG A 437 14.75 -3.63 23.07
C ARG A 437 13.76 -3.68 24.23
N LEU A 438 12.46 -3.51 23.94
CA LEU A 438 11.40 -3.56 24.96
C LEU A 438 11.24 -4.98 25.53
N ALA A 439 11.22 -5.98 24.67
CA ALA A 439 11.12 -7.38 25.11
C ALA A 439 12.28 -7.77 26.02
N ASP A 440 13.51 -7.40 25.65
CA ASP A 440 14.71 -7.64 26.47
C ASP A 440 14.62 -6.94 27.83
N ALA A 441 14.17 -5.69 27.86
CA ALA A 441 13.98 -4.95 29.10
C ALA A 441 12.93 -5.59 30.01
N LEU A 442 11.84 -6.11 29.44
CA LEU A 442 10.79 -6.83 30.20
C LEU A 442 11.31 -8.15 30.75
N VAL A 443 12.12 -8.91 30.00
CA VAL A 443 12.77 -10.16 30.48
C VAL A 443 13.67 -9.86 31.69
N LEU A 444 14.44 -8.75 31.68
CA LEU A 444 15.25 -8.33 32.82
C LEU A 444 14.42 -8.00 34.07
N ARG A 445 13.13 -7.67 33.91
CA ARG A 445 12.15 -7.45 34.98
C ARG A 445 11.35 -8.70 35.33
N GLY A 446 11.65 -9.87 34.72
CA GLY A 446 10.98 -11.14 34.96
C GLY A 446 9.64 -11.30 34.27
N ILE A 447 9.36 -10.51 33.22
CA ILE A 447 8.13 -10.60 32.43
C ILE A 447 8.44 -11.24 31.08
N GLU A 448 7.74 -12.34 30.79
CA GLU A 448 7.74 -12.92 29.44
C GLU A 448 6.75 -12.15 28.55
N SER A 449 7.21 -11.74 27.37
CA SER A 449 6.40 -11.08 26.37
C SER A 449 6.41 -11.82 25.04
N SER A 450 5.30 -11.75 24.31
CA SER A 450 5.23 -12.23 22.92
C SER A 450 5.51 -11.06 22.00
N VAL A 451 6.49 -11.21 21.09
CA VAL A 451 6.88 -10.15 20.15
C VAL A 451 6.29 -10.44 18.77
N LEU A 452 5.60 -9.46 18.24
CA LEU A 452 5.06 -9.42 16.89
C LEU A 452 5.74 -8.31 16.10
N ASN A 453 6.68 -8.67 15.26
CA ASN A 453 7.39 -7.75 14.40
C ASN A 453 7.74 -8.45 13.07
N ALA A 454 8.41 -7.74 12.19
CA ALA A 454 8.82 -8.21 10.86
C ALA A 454 9.61 -9.53 10.85
N LYS A 455 10.19 -9.94 11.97
CA LYS A 455 10.93 -11.20 12.09
C LYS A 455 10.05 -12.42 12.43
N ASN A 456 8.82 -12.19 12.94
CA ASN A 456 7.95 -13.22 13.53
C ASN A 456 6.53 -13.23 12.96
N ASP A 457 6.35 -12.83 11.71
CA ASP A 457 5.05 -12.67 11.04
C ASP A 457 4.26 -13.96 10.82
N GLU A 458 4.92 -15.13 10.67
CA GLU A 458 4.26 -16.41 10.45
C GLU A 458 3.37 -16.87 11.62
N LEU A 459 3.66 -16.42 12.85
CA LEU A 459 2.92 -16.77 14.06
C LEU A 459 1.90 -15.69 14.47
N GLU A 460 1.77 -14.65 13.70
CA GLU A 460 1.00 -13.46 14.05
C GLU A 460 -0.42 -13.76 14.51
N ALA A 461 -1.19 -14.52 13.72
CA ALA A 461 -2.58 -14.82 14.05
C ALA A 461 -2.72 -15.58 15.37
N GLN A 462 -1.79 -16.46 15.69
CA GLN A 462 -1.79 -17.23 16.94
C GLN A 462 -1.46 -16.35 18.15
N VAL A 463 -0.45 -15.50 18.02
CA VAL A 463 -0.03 -14.60 19.11
C VAL A 463 -1.12 -13.56 19.40
N ILE A 464 -1.74 -13.00 18.36
CA ILE A 464 -2.86 -12.06 18.52
C ILE A 464 -4.08 -12.72 19.15
N ALA A 465 -4.41 -13.94 18.76
CA ALA A 465 -5.52 -14.67 19.37
C ALA A 465 -5.33 -14.89 20.90
N GLY A 466 -4.07 -15.01 21.35
CA GLY A 466 -3.72 -15.13 22.77
C GLY A 466 -3.48 -13.80 23.49
N ALA A 467 -3.43 -12.66 22.78
CA ALA A 467 -3.06 -11.38 23.37
C ALA A 467 -4.05 -10.84 24.43
N GLY A 468 -5.30 -11.30 24.39
CA GLY A 468 -6.34 -10.93 25.35
C GLY A 468 -6.42 -11.83 26.60
N ASP A 469 -5.52 -12.80 26.79
CA ASP A 469 -5.55 -13.70 27.92
C ASP A 469 -4.94 -13.07 29.20
N ILE A 470 -5.27 -13.62 30.36
CA ILE A 470 -4.86 -13.10 31.67
C ILE A 470 -3.34 -12.96 31.75
N GLY A 471 -2.87 -11.76 32.13
CA GLY A 471 -1.47 -11.44 32.37
C GLY A 471 -0.57 -11.53 31.13
N ARG A 472 -1.14 -11.68 29.95
CA ARG A 472 -0.39 -11.74 28.69
C ARG A 472 0.18 -10.36 28.36
N VAL A 473 1.47 -10.31 28.06
CA VAL A 473 2.12 -9.10 27.52
C VAL A 473 2.50 -9.37 26.07
N THR A 474 1.97 -8.54 25.17
CA THR A 474 2.27 -8.60 23.74
C THR A 474 2.93 -7.29 23.29
N VAL A 475 4.12 -7.39 22.72
CA VAL A 475 4.81 -6.24 22.10
C VAL A 475 4.63 -6.37 20.60
N SER A 476 4.13 -5.33 19.96
CA SER A 476 3.79 -5.37 18.54
C SER A 476 4.32 -4.13 17.83
N THR A 477 4.95 -4.29 16.68
CA THR A 477 5.15 -3.17 15.78
C THR A 477 3.78 -2.68 15.25
N GLN A 478 3.72 -1.45 14.83
CA GLN A 478 2.54 -0.61 14.64
C GLN A 478 1.33 -1.29 13.96
N MET A 479 1.57 -2.13 12.96
CA MET A 479 0.51 -2.71 12.14
C MET A 479 0.35 -4.22 12.30
N ALA A 480 1.17 -4.85 13.14
CA ALA A 480 1.05 -6.28 13.38
C ALA A 480 -0.33 -6.60 14.00
N GLY A 481 -0.97 -7.66 13.51
CA GLY A 481 -2.30 -8.07 13.94
C GLY A 481 -3.47 -7.28 13.32
N ARG A 482 -3.25 -6.40 12.33
CA ARG A 482 -4.34 -5.70 11.65
C ARG A 482 -5.28 -6.71 10.95
N GLY A 483 -6.59 -6.46 11.01
CA GLY A 483 -7.60 -7.39 10.49
C GLY A 483 -7.86 -8.62 11.37
N THR A 484 -7.14 -8.78 12.48
CA THR A 484 -7.37 -9.86 13.46
C THR A 484 -7.93 -9.28 14.76
N ASP A 485 -8.97 -9.92 15.29
CA ASP A 485 -9.61 -9.51 16.53
C ASP A 485 -8.88 -10.04 17.76
N ILE A 486 -8.73 -9.19 18.80
CA ILE A 486 -8.22 -9.60 20.12
C ILE A 486 -9.42 -9.85 21.03
N ARG A 487 -9.64 -11.11 21.36
CA ARG A 487 -10.74 -11.52 22.25
C ARG A 487 -10.27 -11.57 23.69
N LEU A 488 -11.05 -10.94 24.58
CA LEU A 488 -10.75 -10.99 26.01
C LEU A 488 -10.89 -12.42 26.53
N GLY A 489 -9.90 -12.88 27.29
CA GLY A 489 -9.86 -14.24 27.82
C GLY A 489 -9.22 -15.26 26.91
N GLY A 490 -8.55 -14.84 25.83
CA GLY A 490 -7.86 -15.70 24.87
C GLY A 490 -8.74 -16.18 23.72
N ALA A 491 -8.21 -17.08 22.90
CA ALA A 491 -8.87 -17.55 21.67
C ALA A 491 -10.24 -18.23 21.91
N ASP A 492 -10.39 -18.92 23.04
CA ASP A 492 -11.62 -19.62 23.46
C ASP A 492 -12.50 -18.84 24.44
N GLU A 493 -12.09 -17.59 24.75
CA GLU A 493 -12.76 -16.68 25.69
C GLU A 493 -12.98 -17.26 27.11
N SER A 494 -12.27 -18.33 27.45
CA SER A 494 -12.48 -19.07 28.71
C SER A 494 -12.25 -18.21 29.96
N ASN A 495 -11.38 -17.22 29.89
CA ASN A 495 -11.03 -16.31 30.99
C ASN A 495 -11.66 -14.90 30.82
N ARG A 496 -12.64 -14.72 29.92
CA ARG A 496 -13.20 -13.44 29.59
C ARG A 496 -13.68 -12.61 30.79
N ASP A 497 -14.50 -13.23 31.66
CA ASP A 497 -15.06 -12.53 32.82
C ASP A 497 -13.96 -12.04 33.78
N ALA A 498 -12.94 -12.89 33.99
CA ALA A 498 -11.81 -12.53 34.84
C ALA A 498 -10.96 -11.41 34.27
N VAL A 499 -10.84 -11.30 32.95
CA VAL A 499 -10.16 -10.17 32.28
C VAL A 499 -11.02 -8.91 32.32
N VAL A 500 -12.33 -9.02 32.14
CA VAL A 500 -13.28 -7.91 32.25
C VAL A 500 -13.24 -7.30 33.65
N GLU A 501 -13.25 -8.12 34.72
CA GLU A 501 -13.13 -7.65 36.12
C GLU A 501 -11.83 -6.88 36.38
N ARG A 502 -10.76 -7.17 35.62
CA ARG A 502 -9.47 -6.45 35.71
C ARG A 502 -9.39 -5.19 34.85
N GLY A 503 -10.48 -4.82 34.18
CA GLY A 503 -10.55 -3.64 33.32
C GLY A 503 -10.21 -3.87 31.86
N GLY A 504 -10.21 -5.14 31.39
CA GLY A 504 -10.01 -5.51 29.99
C GLY A 504 -8.58 -5.28 29.49
N LEU A 505 -8.42 -5.25 28.17
CA LEU A 505 -7.12 -5.04 27.51
C LEU A 505 -6.60 -3.61 27.74
N CYS A 506 -5.34 -3.50 28.17
CA CYS A 506 -4.62 -2.22 28.20
C CYS A 506 -3.75 -2.09 26.95
N VAL A 507 -3.92 -1.01 26.21
CA VAL A 507 -3.11 -0.66 25.04
C VAL A 507 -2.16 0.46 25.41
N ILE A 508 -0.87 0.26 25.19
CA ILE A 508 0.17 1.24 25.47
C ILE A 508 0.89 1.58 24.15
N GLY A 509 0.99 2.86 23.80
CA GLY A 509 1.79 3.31 22.66
C GLY A 509 3.14 3.88 23.14
N LEU A 510 4.24 3.48 22.51
CA LEU A 510 5.56 4.08 22.71
C LEU A 510 5.82 5.07 21.58
N GLY A 511 5.76 6.38 21.89
CA GLY A 511 5.84 7.46 20.93
C GLY A 511 4.53 7.68 20.15
N LYS A 512 4.48 8.78 19.39
CA LYS A 512 3.41 9.07 18.45
C LYS A 512 3.71 8.54 17.07
N HIS A 513 2.67 8.13 16.36
CA HIS A 513 2.77 7.82 14.95
C HIS A 513 2.72 9.10 14.08
N ARG A 514 3.09 8.98 12.82
CA ARG A 514 3.07 10.11 11.87
C ARG A 514 1.68 10.71 11.66
N THR A 515 0.63 9.94 11.93
CA THR A 515 -0.77 10.37 11.80
C THR A 515 -1.60 9.98 13.03
N ASP A 516 -2.53 10.84 13.45
CA ASP A 516 -3.49 10.53 14.52
C ASP A 516 -4.36 9.30 14.18
N ARG A 517 -4.58 9.04 12.89
CA ARG A 517 -5.29 7.85 12.40
C ARG A 517 -4.64 6.55 12.88
N LEU A 518 -3.31 6.45 12.79
CA LEU A 518 -2.56 5.28 13.23
C LEU A 518 -2.59 5.12 14.76
N ASP A 519 -2.52 6.22 15.51
CA ASP A 519 -2.71 6.20 16.97
C ASP A 519 -4.11 5.65 17.33
N ASN A 520 -5.15 6.10 16.60
CA ASN A 520 -6.52 5.66 16.83
C ASN A 520 -6.75 4.19 16.44
N GLN A 521 -6.03 3.66 15.43
CA GLN A 521 -6.04 2.23 15.12
C GLN A 521 -5.43 1.39 16.24
N LEU A 522 -4.35 1.85 16.85
CA LEU A 522 -3.74 1.18 18.01
C LEU A 522 -4.70 1.21 19.21
N ARG A 523 -5.27 2.38 19.56
CA ARG A 523 -6.31 2.51 20.62
C ARG A 523 -7.48 1.56 20.35
N GLY A 524 -7.92 1.45 19.11
CA GLY A 524 -9.04 0.61 18.68
C GLY A 524 -8.83 -0.90 18.87
N ARG A 525 -7.65 -1.33 19.32
CA ARG A 525 -7.42 -2.74 19.72
C ARG A 525 -8.13 -3.10 21.02
N ALA A 526 -8.37 -2.13 21.93
CA ALA A 526 -9.12 -2.30 23.16
C ALA A 526 -10.52 -1.69 23.09
N GLY A 527 -11.40 -2.07 24.02
CA GLY A 527 -12.73 -1.48 24.18
C GLY A 527 -13.69 -1.81 23.03
N ARG A 528 -13.67 -3.04 22.52
CA ARG A 528 -14.51 -3.52 21.42
C ARG A 528 -15.85 -4.01 21.92
N GLN A 529 -16.92 -3.79 21.16
CA GLN A 529 -18.28 -4.27 21.44
C GLN A 529 -18.76 -4.04 22.88
N GLY A 530 -18.39 -2.91 23.48
CA GLY A 530 -18.74 -2.57 24.85
C GLY A 530 -17.89 -3.23 25.94
N ASP A 531 -16.83 -3.94 25.57
CA ASP A 531 -15.85 -4.46 26.53
C ASP A 531 -15.07 -3.31 27.18
N PRO A 532 -14.69 -3.46 28.47
CA PRO A 532 -13.79 -2.51 29.11
C PRO A 532 -12.39 -2.59 28.48
N GLY A 533 -11.65 -1.50 28.60
CA GLY A 533 -10.28 -1.40 28.13
C GLY A 533 -9.72 -0.04 28.46
N SER A 534 -8.43 0.15 28.27
CA SER A 534 -7.81 1.48 28.37
C SER A 534 -6.72 1.67 27.32
N SER A 535 -6.37 2.92 27.03
CA SER A 535 -5.21 3.24 26.24
C SER A 535 -4.42 4.41 26.84
N VAL A 536 -3.09 4.38 26.67
CA VAL A 536 -2.18 5.45 27.07
C VAL A 536 -0.99 5.50 26.16
N PHE A 537 -0.46 6.69 25.85
CA PHE A 537 0.76 6.88 25.07
C PHE A 537 1.87 7.47 25.92
N PHE A 538 3.07 6.92 25.81
CA PHE A 538 4.30 7.43 26.40
C PHE A 538 5.08 8.13 25.29
N VAL A 539 5.13 9.45 25.33
CA VAL A 539 5.62 10.30 24.24
C VAL A 539 6.82 11.10 24.72
N SER A 540 7.86 11.16 23.89
CA SER A 540 9.04 11.99 24.16
C SER A 540 9.03 13.25 23.29
N LEU A 541 9.61 14.35 23.81
CA LEU A 541 9.86 15.55 23.00
C LEU A 541 10.97 15.32 21.93
N ASP A 542 11.75 14.23 22.06
CA ASP A 542 12.78 13.81 21.12
C ASP A 542 12.24 12.81 20.05
N ASP A 543 10.95 12.46 20.10
CA ASP A 543 10.38 11.51 19.14
C ASP A 543 10.57 12.00 17.69
N PRO A 544 10.89 11.11 16.74
CA PRO A 544 11.12 11.48 15.33
C PRO A 544 9.99 12.30 14.70
N VAL A 545 8.74 11.93 14.97
CA VAL A 545 7.55 12.67 14.48
C VAL A 545 7.53 14.12 14.97
N ILE A 546 8.03 14.34 16.19
CA ILE A 546 8.07 15.68 16.77
C ILE A 546 9.21 16.48 16.16
N SER A 547 10.39 15.89 16.03
CA SER A 547 11.54 16.55 15.40
C SER A 547 11.28 16.87 13.92
N GLU A 548 10.61 15.97 13.19
CA GLU A 548 10.20 16.18 11.79
C GLU A 548 9.15 17.30 11.67
N GLY A 549 8.11 17.27 12.50
CA GLY A 549 6.98 18.21 12.44
C GLY A 549 7.26 19.56 13.09
N ALA A 550 8.23 19.65 13.99
CA ALA A 550 8.59 20.89 14.67
C ALA A 550 9.41 21.86 13.80
N ALA A 551 9.93 21.41 12.64
CA ALA A 551 10.71 22.24 11.72
C ALA A 551 11.87 23.03 12.37
N GLY A 552 12.57 22.42 13.31
CA GLY A 552 13.69 23.04 14.06
C GLY A 552 13.25 23.90 15.26
N GLU A 553 11.95 23.98 15.58
CA GLU A 553 11.50 24.60 16.82
C GLU A 553 11.76 23.64 18.00
N THR A 554 12.29 24.16 19.09
CA THR A 554 12.48 23.41 20.33
C THR A 554 11.64 24.00 21.44
N LEU A 555 11.03 23.14 22.26
CA LEU A 555 10.24 23.56 23.40
C LEU A 555 11.09 23.53 24.68
N SER A 556 11.38 24.70 25.26
CA SER A 556 12.03 24.77 26.56
C SER A 556 11.01 24.50 27.67
N VAL A 557 11.12 23.33 28.29
CA VAL A 557 10.32 22.92 29.45
C VAL A 557 11.25 22.36 30.53
N LEU A 558 10.80 22.42 31.77
CA LEU A 558 11.50 21.82 32.91
C LEU A 558 10.82 20.47 33.20
N PRO A 559 11.52 19.34 32.99
CA PRO A 559 11.00 18.03 33.40
C PRO A 559 10.98 17.90 34.93
N GLU A 560 10.15 17.01 35.44
CA GLU A 560 10.20 16.53 36.83
C GLU A 560 11.39 15.60 37.02
N ASP A 561 11.64 15.15 38.26
CA ASP A 561 12.80 14.29 38.59
C ASP A 561 12.80 12.93 37.85
N ASP A 562 11.61 12.47 37.41
CA ASP A 562 11.38 11.27 36.63
C ASP A 562 11.41 11.52 35.09
N GLY A 563 11.80 12.70 34.66
CA GLY A 563 11.81 13.12 33.25
C GLY A 563 10.44 13.50 32.69
N ARG A 564 9.34 13.42 33.48
CA ARG A 564 7.98 13.69 33.03
C ARG A 564 7.75 15.20 32.85
N VAL A 565 7.04 15.56 31.77
CA VAL A 565 6.68 16.93 31.43
C VAL A 565 5.17 17.12 31.55
N ARG A 566 4.72 17.92 32.49
CA ARG A 566 3.28 18.21 32.73
C ARG A 566 2.82 19.58 32.21
N ASP A 567 3.64 20.24 31.42
CA ASP A 567 3.33 21.52 30.83
C ASP A 567 2.30 21.37 29.68
N LYS A 568 1.20 22.12 29.75
CA LYS A 568 0.18 22.13 28.70
C LYS A 568 0.72 22.54 27.33
N ARG A 569 1.81 23.32 27.29
CA ARG A 569 2.48 23.68 26.03
C ARG A 569 3.09 22.50 25.33
N ALA A 570 3.53 21.47 26.07
CA ALA A 570 4.09 20.24 25.47
C ALA A 570 3.01 19.48 24.70
N TYR A 571 1.80 19.34 25.23
CA TYR A 571 0.67 18.71 24.50
C TYR A 571 0.34 19.44 23.20
N GLN A 572 0.28 20.78 23.24
CA GLN A 572 0.00 21.60 22.07
C GLN A 572 1.13 21.52 21.02
N PHE A 573 2.36 21.41 21.48
CA PHE A 573 3.53 21.30 20.64
C PHE A 573 3.54 19.96 19.89
N ILE A 574 3.31 18.85 20.58
CA ILE A 574 3.23 17.50 20.02
C ILE A 574 2.08 17.41 19.00
N ASP A 575 0.87 17.84 19.36
CA ASP A 575 -0.30 17.85 18.49
C ASP A 575 -0.07 18.71 17.23
N ARG A 576 0.61 19.85 17.36
CA ARG A 576 0.99 20.68 16.23
C ARG A 576 2.01 19.98 15.33
N ALA A 577 3.05 19.37 15.92
CA ALA A 577 4.09 18.65 15.16
C ALA A 577 3.49 17.50 14.35
N GLN A 578 2.65 16.67 14.97
CA GLN A 578 1.96 15.58 14.28
C GLN A 578 1.09 16.09 13.10
N ARG A 579 0.31 17.17 13.30
CA ARG A 579 -0.48 17.78 12.22
C ARG A 579 0.36 18.35 11.07
N VAL A 580 1.54 18.89 11.36
CA VAL A 580 2.48 19.36 10.32
C VAL A 580 3.01 18.17 9.52
N THR A 581 3.37 17.07 10.19
CA THR A 581 3.81 15.84 9.53
C THR A 581 2.69 15.26 8.64
N GLU A 582 1.45 15.19 9.13
CA GLU A 582 0.28 14.76 8.34
C GLU A 582 0.06 15.63 7.11
N ALA A 583 0.11 16.96 7.27
CA ALA A 583 -0.06 17.90 6.16
C ALA A 583 1.07 17.76 5.12
N THR A 584 2.29 17.50 5.56
CA THR A 584 3.43 17.25 4.67
C THR A 584 3.24 15.96 3.87
N MET A 585 2.84 14.87 4.54
CA MET A 585 2.53 13.60 3.88
C MET A 585 1.41 13.76 2.84
N LEU A 586 0.34 14.48 3.18
CA LEU A 586 -0.75 14.78 2.25
C LEU A 586 -0.26 15.58 1.03
N SER A 587 0.62 16.56 1.24
CA SER A 587 1.20 17.36 0.15
C SER A 587 2.06 16.50 -0.78
N ILE A 588 2.86 15.58 -0.23
CA ILE A 588 3.66 14.63 -1.01
C ILE A 588 2.73 13.74 -1.83
N HIS A 589 1.70 13.16 -1.20
CA HIS A 589 0.71 12.33 -1.88
C HIS A 589 0.03 13.07 -3.04
N ALA A 590 -0.45 14.29 -2.80
CA ALA A 590 -1.09 15.11 -3.82
C ALA A 590 -0.15 15.43 -5.00
N THR A 591 1.12 15.65 -4.71
CA THR A 591 2.13 15.94 -5.74
C THR A 591 2.42 14.68 -6.55
N THR A 592 2.70 13.55 -5.91
CA THR A 592 2.93 12.25 -6.57
C THR A 592 1.73 11.86 -7.43
N TRP A 593 0.50 12.01 -6.92
CA TRP A 593 -0.71 11.75 -7.69
C TRP A 593 -0.80 12.59 -8.97
N LYS A 594 -0.46 13.90 -8.91
CA LYS A 594 -0.51 14.77 -10.08
C LYS A 594 0.48 14.37 -11.19
N TYR A 595 1.68 13.92 -10.80
CA TYR A 595 2.66 13.39 -11.75
C TYR A 595 2.16 12.08 -12.39
N ASN A 596 1.70 11.14 -11.57
CA ASN A 596 1.29 9.81 -12.02
C ASN A 596 -0.03 9.83 -12.81
N LYS A 597 -0.91 10.80 -12.58
CA LYS A 597 -2.17 10.92 -13.35
C LYS A 597 -1.90 11.06 -14.84
N LEU A 598 -0.98 11.94 -15.24
CA LEU A 598 -0.64 12.12 -16.65
C LEU A 598 -0.07 10.83 -17.27
N ILE A 599 0.79 10.12 -16.52
CA ILE A 599 1.35 8.84 -16.96
C ILE A 599 0.21 7.82 -17.17
N GLY A 600 -0.76 7.78 -16.26
CA GLY A 600 -1.95 6.94 -16.39
C GLY A 600 -2.77 7.26 -17.65
N ASP A 601 -3.07 8.55 -17.88
CA ASP A 601 -3.82 8.98 -19.07
C ASP A 601 -3.08 8.59 -20.37
N GLN A 602 -1.75 8.67 -20.40
CA GLN A 602 -0.93 8.20 -21.52
C GLN A 602 -0.97 6.70 -21.70
N ARG A 603 -0.96 5.95 -20.57
CA ARG A 603 -1.05 4.50 -20.60
C ARG A 603 -2.40 4.02 -21.12
N GLU A 604 -3.50 4.67 -20.77
CA GLU A 604 -4.82 4.34 -21.31
C GLU A 604 -4.86 4.46 -22.84
N ILE A 605 -4.28 5.50 -23.41
CA ILE A 605 -4.16 5.67 -24.89
C ILE A 605 -3.35 4.51 -25.49
N LEU A 606 -2.29 4.08 -24.82
CA LEU A 606 -1.46 2.97 -25.27
C LEU A 606 -2.22 1.63 -25.16
N ASP A 607 -2.99 1.43 -24.08
CA ASP A 607 -3.81 0.25 -23.86
C ASP A 607 -4.90 0.13 -24.94
N GLU A 608 -5.56 1.21 -25.33
CA GLU A 608 -6.51 1.23 -26.45
C GLU A 608 -5.82 0.81 -27.77
N ARG A 609 -4.60 1.32 -28.02
CA ARG A 609 -3.82 0.93 -29.19
C ARG A 609 -3.44 -0.54 -29.16
N ARG A 610 -2.95 -1.05 -28.01
CA ARG A 610 -2.60 -2.46 -27.83
C ARG A 610 -3.83 -3.37 -28.01
N GLU A 611 -4.96 -2.99 -27.44
CA GLU A 611 -6.21 -3.74 -27.58
C GLU A 611 -6.62 -3.88 -29.04
N LYS A 612 -6.51 -2.80 -29.82
CA LYS A 612 -6.80 -2.83 -31.26
C LYS A 612 -5.85 -3.77 -32.00
N LEU A 613 -4.55 -3.79 -31.66
CA LEU A 613 -3.58 -4.68 -32.29
C LEU A 613 -3.82 -6.15 -31.92
N LEU A 614 -4.24 -6.42 -30.69
CA LEU A 614 -4.51 -7.78 -30.21
C LEU A 614 -5.82 -8.36 -30.75
N THR A 615 -6.86 -7.51 -30.94
CA THR A 615 -8.20 -7.97 -31.30
C THR A 615 -8.50 -7.90 -32.81
N THR A 616 -7.66 -7.23 -33.59
CA THR A 616 -7.88 -6.99 -35.01
C THR A 616 -6.62 -7.20 -35.85
N ASN A 617 -6.75 -7.16 -37.17
CA ASN A 617 -5.62 -7.22 -38.11
C ASN A 617 -4.96 -5.84 -38.35
N ALA A 618 -5.13 -4.90 -37.41
CA ALA A 618 -4.65 -3.51 -37.60
C ALA A 618 -3.13 -3.43 -37.80
N ALA A 619 -2.35 -4.32 -37.14
CA ALA A 619 -0.90 -4.38 -37.33
C ALA A 619 -0.52 -4.70 -38.77
N TRP A 620 -1.13 -5.72 -39.33
CA TRP A 620 -0.89 -6.11 -40.72
C TRP A 620 -1.38 -5.06 -41.72
N GLU A 621 -2.56 -4.51 -41.54
CA GLU A 621 -3.12 -3.47 -42.39
C GLU A 621 -2.20 -2.24 -42.48
N GLU A 622 -1.59 -1.88 -41.36
CA GLU A 622 -0.69 -0.74 -41.29
C GLU A 622 0.69 -1.06 -41.91
N LEU A 623 1.32 -2.16 -41.51
CA LEU A 623 2.62 -2.57 -42.05
C LEU A 623 2.57 -2.92 -43.54
N SER A 624 1.53 -3.63 -44.00
CA SER A 624 1.38 -3.96 -45.41
C SER A 624 1.16 -2.73 -46.32
N LYS A 625 0.54 -1.69 -45.77
CA LYS A 625 0.40 -0.39 -46.47
C LYS A 625 1.72 0.35 -46.56
N LEU A 626 2.51 0.38 -45.49
CA LEU A 626 3.77 1.14 -45.40
C LEU A 626 4.95 0.40 -46.04
N ALA A 627 4.99 -0.95 -46.00
CA ALA A 627 6.01 -1.80 -46.54
C ALA A 627 5.42 -2.83 -47.56
N SER A 628 4.69 -2.36 -48.55
CA SER A 628 3.85 -3.20 -49.42
C SER A 628 4.61 -4.26 -50.25
N ALA A 629 5.86 -4.04 -50.59
CA ALA A 629 6.69 -5.03 -51.32
C ALA A 629 7.05 -6.18 -50.38
N ARG A 630 7.54 -5.89 -49.17
CA ARG A 630 7.90 -6.87 -48.16
C ARG A 630 6.69 -7.67 -47.68
N ALA A 631 5.54 -7.02 -47.51
CA ALA A 631 4.31 -7.70 -47.10
C ALA A 631 3.89 -8.80 -48.08
N LYS A 632 3.99 -8.54 -49.42
CA LYS A 632 3.69 -9.55 -50.42
C LYS A 632 4.69 -10.73 -50.41
N GLU A 633 5.95 -10.43 -50.15
CA GLU A 633 7.00 -11.46 -50.03
C GLU A 633 6.74 -12.34 -48.81
N VAL A 634 6.49 -11.75 -47.64
CA VAL A 634 6.22 -12.47 -46.39
C VAL A 634 4.94 -13.31 -46.53
N GLU A 635 3.86 -12.73 -47.03
CA GLU A 635 2.58 -13.43 -47.19
C GLU A 635 2.71 -14.62 -48.15
N ALA A 636 3.54 -14.49 -49.22
CA ALA A 636 3.80 -15.59 -50.16
C ALA A 636 4.68 -16.68 -49.57
N ALA A 637 5.59 -16.33 -48.63
CA ALA A 637 6.52 -17.27 -48.01
C ALA A 637 5.87 -18.08 -46.86
N VAL A 638 5.16 -17.42 -45.96
CA VAL A 638 4.67 -18.02 -44.71
C VAL A 638 3.13 -18.09 -44.60
N GLY A 639 2.41 -17.52 -45.53
CA GLY A 639 0.97 -17.44 -45.50
C GLY A 639 0.45 -16.23 -44.70
N ARG A 640 -0.87 -15.97 -44.82
CA ARG A 640 -1.52 -14.79 -44.27
C ARG A 640 -1.56 -14.78 -42.75
N GLU A 641 -1.88 -15.87 -42.13
CA GLU A 641 -2.05 -16.02 -40.69
C GLU A 641 -0.74 -15.74 -39.95
N VAL A 642 0.34 -16.43 -40.34
CA VAL A 642 1.67 -16.21 -39.75
C VAL A 642 2.18 -14.79 -40.00
N ALA A 643 1.89 -14.23 -41.18
CA ALA A 643 2.28 -12.86 -41.49
C ALA A 643 1.54 -11.80 -40.60
N GLU A 644 0.25 -12.05 -40.30
CA GLU A 644 -0.54 -11.20 -39.38
C GLU A 644 -0.02 -11.29 -37.95
N ASP A 645 0.34 -12.50 -37.49
CA ASP A 645 0.89 -12.71 -36.15
C ASP A 645 2.28 -12.08 -36.00
N ALA A 646 3.16 -12.27 -36.98
CA ALA A 646 4.47 -11.63 -37.01
C ALA A 646 4.36 -10.08 -36.99
N ALA A 647 3.45 -9.52 -37.78
CA ALA A 647 3.20 -8.08 -37.82
C ALA A 647 2.70 -7.57 -36.44
N ARG A 648 1.82 -8.32 -35.78
CA ARG A 648 1.29 -8.01 -34.44
C ARG A 648 2.41 -8.03 -33.43
N GLU A 649 3.22 -9.07 -33.42
CA GLU A 649 4.34 -9.24 -32.49
C GLU A 649 5.35 -8.11 -32.62
N ILE A 650 5.76 -7.75 -33.85
CA ILE A 650 6.68 -6.64 -34.11
C ILE A 650 6.12 -5.32 -33.56
N MET A 651 4.85 -4.99 -33.86
CA MET A 651 4.26 -3.73 -33.42
C MET A 651 4.07 -3.67 -31.90
N LEU A 652 3.67 -4.76 -31.27
CA LEU A 652 3.54 -4.83 -29.81
C LEU A 652 4.90 -4.69 -29.12
N SER A 653 5.95 -5.35 -29.65
CA SER A 653 7.30 -5.26 -29.07
C SER A 653 7.86 -3.85 -29.11
N HIS A 654 7.66 -3.11 -30.20
CA HIS A 654 8.07 -1.70 -30.29
C HIS A 654 7.25 -0.78 -29.38
N LEU A 655 5.94 -1.00 -29.24
CA LEU A 655 5.12 -0.23 -28.33
C LEU A 655 5.53 -0.47 -26.87
N ASP A 656 5.73 -1.74 -26.48
CA ASP A 656 6.10 -2.11 -25.12
C ASP A 656 7.51 -1.60 -24.77
N ARG A 657 8.45 -1.72 -25.71
CA ARG A 657 9.81 -1.18 -25.56
C ARG A 657 9.79 0.34 -25.41
N GLY A 658 9.08 1.02 -26.32
CA GLY A 658 8.95 2.49 -26.29
C GLY A 658 8.29 2.97 -25.00
N TRP A 659 7.30 2.24 -24.46
CA TRP A 659 6.69 2.58 -23.17
C TRP A 659 7.67 2.46 -22.01
N SER A 660 8.43 1.37 -21.98
CA SER A 660 9.45 1.15 -20.95
C SER A 660 10.54 2.23 -20.99
N ASP A 661 11.01 2.61 -22.19
CA ASP A 661 11.97 3.72 -22.36
C ASP A 661 11.35 5.06 -21.90
N HIS A 662 10.08 5.30 -22.25
CA HIS A 662 9.37 6.51 -21.83
C HIS A 662 9.23 6.62 -20.30
N LEU A 663 8.97 5.51 -19.60
CA LEU A 663 8.93 5.51 -18.13
C LEU A 663 10.29 5.87 -17.54
N ALA A 664 11.37 5.33 -18.08
CA ALA A 664 12.74 5.67 -17.65
C ALA A 664 13.07 7.14 -17.88
N ASP A 665 12.75 7.67 -19.08
CA ASP A 665 12.94 9.10 -19.41
C ASP A 665 12.13 10.02 -18.48
N LEU A 666 10.92 9.61 -18.08
CA LEU A 666 10.08 10.39 -17.16
C LEU A 666 10.62 10.38 -15.74
N ASP A 667 11.24 9.30 -15.32
CA ASP A 667 11.88 9.18 -14.01
C ASP A 667 13.11 10.10 -13.93
N ASP A 668 13.98 10.06 -14.95
CA ASP A 668 15.12 10.97 -15.08
C ASP A 668 14.68 12.44 -15.12
N LEU A 669 13.59 12.71 -15.85
CA LEU A 669 13.02 14.06 -15.93
C LEU A 669 12.51 14.53 -14.56
N ARG A 670 11.82 13.67 -13.81
CA ARG A 670 11.29 13.98 -12.47
C ARG A 670 12.41 14.33 -11.50
N GLU A 671 13.51 13.59 -11.54
CA GLU A 671 14.68 13.87 -10.70
C GLU A 671 15.35 15.20 -11.03
N SER A 672 15.46 15.55 -12.32
CA SER A 672 16.13 16.76 -12.79
C SER A 672 15.27 18.02 -12.79
N ILE A 673 13.94 17.91 -12.73
CA ILE A 673 13.01 19.03 -12.94
C ILE A 673 13.13 20.12 -11.88
N HIS A 674 13.55 19.78 -10.66
CA HIS A 674 13.77 20.75 -9.58
C HIS A 674 14.85 21.78 -9.91
N LEU A 675 15.84 21.42 -10.71
CA LEU A 675 16.88 22.34 -11.17
C LEU A 675 16.30 23.43 -12.09
N ARG A 676 15.20 23.10 -12.81
CA ARG A 676 14.50 24.06 -13.69
C ARG A 676 13.58 25.01 -12.93
N ALA A 677 13.17 24.68 -11.70
CA ALA A 677 12.40 25.58 -10.83
C ALA A 677 13.14 26.89 -10.51
N LEU A 678 14.46 26.90 -10.60
CA LEU A 678 15.29 28.12 -10.51
C LEU A 678 14.95 29.16 -11.58
N ALA A 679 14.31 28.77 -12.68
CA ALA A 679 13.87 29.64 -13.76
C ALA A 679 12.46 30.25 -13.57
N LYS A 680 11.82 30.09 -12.39
CA LYS A 680 10.45 30.55 -12.04
C LYS A 680 9.32 29.88 -12.83
N GLU A 681 9.53 28.72 -13.41
CA GLU A 681 8.48 27.91 -14.01
C GLU A 681 7.94 26.89 -12.98
N SER A 682 6.66 26.53 -13.12
CA SER A 682 6.07 25.47 -12.27
C SER A 682 6.67 24.12 -12.70
N PRO A 683 7.34 23.36 -11.78
CA PRO A 683 7.95 22.09 -12.14
C PRO A 683 6.97 21.09 -12.75
N ILE A 684 5.73 21.07 -12.28
CA ILE A 684 4.71 20.15 -12.78
C ILE A 684 4.24 20.50 -14.20
N ASP A 685 4.13 21.81 -14.53
CA ASP A 685 3.71 22.23 -15.86
C ASP A 685 4.80 21.92 -16.90
N GLU A 686 6.07 22.07 -16.51
CA GLU A 686 7.21 21.73 -17.35
C GLU A 686 7.31 20.20 -17.55
N PHE A 687 7.12 19.42 -16.47
CA PHE A 687 7.04 17.97 -16.58
C PHE A 687 5.93 17.55 -17.56
N HIS A 688 4.73 18.08 -17.41
CA HIS A 688 3.61 17.77 -18.31
C HIS A 688 3.92 18.10 -19.76
N ARG A 689 4.55 19.26 -20.02
CA ARG A 689 4.92 19.68 -21.37
C ARG A 689 5.92 18.72 -22.01
N ALA A 690 6.95 18.33 -21.26
CA ALA A 690 7.99 17.42 -21.73
C ALA A 690 7.42 16.00 -21.93
N ALA A 691 6.66 15.49 -20.97
CA ALA A 691 6.04 14.16 -21.02
C ALA A 691 5.08 14.02 -22.22
N ILE A 692 4.24 15.02 -22.48
CA ILE A 692 3.33 15.01 -23.65
C ILE A 692 4.13 14.99 -24.96
N GLY A 693 5.23 15.75 -25.04
CA GLY A 693 6.11 15.76 -26.22
C GLY A 693 6.78 14.42 -26.46
N ALA A 694 7.35 13.83 -25.41
CA ALA A 694 7.98 12.52 -25.44
C ALA A 694 7.00 11.40 -25.85
N PHE A 695 5.80 11.39 -25.27
CA PHE A 695 4.76 10.40 -25.59
C PHE A 695 4.31 10.44 -27.07
N LYS A 696 4.15 11.64 -27.64
CA LYS A 696 3.83 11.78 -29.07
C LYS A 696 4.93 11.20 -29.96
N ASN A 697 6.18 11.41 -29.58
CA ASN A 697 7.31 10.84 -30.31
C ASN A 697 7.34 9.31 -30.18
N LEU A 698 7.08 8.75 -28.99
CA LEU A 698 6.97 7.31 -28.78
C LEU A 698 5.99 6.66 -29.76
N VAL A 699 4.76 7.16 -29.82
CA VAL A 699 3.70 6.58 -30.66
C VAL A 699 4.07 6.64 -32.14
N ASN A 700 4.68 7.73 -32.59
CA ASN A 700 5.13 7.88 -33.98
C ASN A 700 6.34 6.99 -34.31
N ASN A 701 7.33 6.94 -33.40
CA ASN A 701 8.53 6.15 -33.58
C ASN A 701 8.21 4.65 -33.60
N ALA A 702 7.32 4.19 -32.69
CA ALA A 702 6.92 2.78 -32.65
C ALA A 702 6.41 2.25 -34.00
N VAL A 703 5.68 3.07 -34.76
CA VAL A 703 5.22 2.68 -36.11
C VAL A 703 6.39 2.69 -37.10
N THR A 704 7.24 3.71 -37.08
CA THR A 704 8.38 3.83 -38.01
C THR A 704 9.36 2.69 -37.79
N ASP A 705 9.70 2.40 -36.54
CA ASP A 705 10.64 1.36 -36.15
C ASP A 705 10.06 -0.03 -36.43
N SER A 706 8.73 -0.21 -36.25
CA SER A 706 8.05 -1.44 -36.67
C SER A 706 8.15 -1.68 -38.17
N VAL A 707 8.03 -0.66 -39.00
CA VAL A 707 8.20 -0.79 -40.46
C VAL A 707 9.63 -1.19 -40.81
N GLN A 708 10.62 -0.59 -40.15
CA GLN A 708 12.01 -0.94 -40.37
C GLN A 708 12.29 -2.40 -39.97
N THR A 709 11.87 -2.79 -38.76
CA THR A 709 12.05 -4.17 -38.30
C THR A 709 11.34 -5.16 -39.19
N PHE A 710 10.13 -4.88 -39.65
CA PHE A 710 9.38 -5.73 -40.56
C PHE A 710 10.09 -5.92 -41.92
N GLN A 711 10.87 -4.90 -42.36
CA GLN A 711 11.67 -5.00 -43.60
C GLN A 711 12.93 -5.84 -43.42
N GLU A 712 13.55 -5.83 -42.25
CA GLU A 712 14.87 -6.38 -42.00
C GLU A 712 14.84 -7.74 -41.31
N VAL A 713 13.82 -8.05 -40.47
CA VAL A 713 13.77 -9.26 -39.67
C VAL A 713 13.45 -10.50 -40.52
N GLU A 714 14.01 -11.63 -40.13
CA GLU A 714 13.63 -12.93 -40.68
C GLU A 714 12.28 -13.36 -40.16
N ILE A 715 11.37 -13.72 -41.05
CA ILE A 715 10.02 -14.20 -40.74
C ILE A 715 9.86 -15.56 -41.45
N ASP A 716 9.66 -16.61 -40.68
CA ASP A 716 9.44 -17.96 -41.17
C ASP A 716 8.12 -18.56 -40.63
N SER A 717 7.97 -19.91 -40.74
CA SER A 717 6.75 -20.58 -40.23
C SER A 717 6.54 -20.48 -38.74
N ASP A 718 7.56 -20.14 -37.96
CA ASP A 718 7.52 -20.04 -36.50
C ASP A 718 7.26 -18.58 -36.02
N GLY A 719 7.27 -17.59 -36.96
CA GLY A 719 6.99 -16.21 -36.70
C GLY A 719 8.14 -15.23 -37.01
N ALA A 720 8.22 -14.12 -36.30
CA ALA A 720 9.29 -13.12 -36.44
C ALA A 720 10.43 -13.40 -35.44
N HIS A 721 11.68 -13.53 -35.96
CA HIS A 721 12.86 -13.77 -35.12
C HIS A 721 13.38 -12.44 -34.52
N LEU A 722 12.88 -12.09 -33.32
CA LEU A 722 13.20 -10.82 -32.65
C LEU A 722 14.39 -10.89 -31.67
N GLU A 723 15.00 -12.07 -31.45
CA GLU A 723 16.05 -12.29 -30.45
C GLU A 723 17.28 -11.40 -30.66
N ASP A 724 17.68 -11.22 -31.92
CA ASP A 724 18.88 -10.45 -32.29
C ASP A 724 18.60 -8.95 -32.49
N THR A 725 17.35 -8.49 -32.36
CA THR A 725 16.94 -7.11 -32.62
C THR A 725 16.90 -6.24 -31.36
N GLY A 726 17.14 -6.80 -30.19
CA GLY A 726 16.96 -6.12 -28.90
C GLY A 726 15.49 -5.94 -28.48
N LEU A 727 14.56 -6.51 -29.25
CA LEU A 727 13.11 -6.49 -28.99
C LEU A 727 12.61 -7.76 -28.31
N ALA A 728 13.51 -8.72 -28.08
CA ALA A 728 13.18 -9.93 -27.35
C ALA A 728 12.57 -9.60 -25.98
N ARG A 729 11.53 -10.33 -25.64
CA ARG A 729 10.91 -10.17 -24.32
C ARG A 729 11.85 -10.65 -23.22
N PRO A 730 11.80 -10.03 -22.02
CA PRO A 730 12.57 -10.52 -20.89
C PRO A 730 12.29 -12.00 -20.64
N SER A 731 13.33 -12.79 -20.41
CA SER A 731 13.20 -14.22 -20.10
C SER A 731 12.57 -14.49 -18.74
N SER A 732 12.62 -13.51 -17.85
CA SER A 732 11.97 -13.54 -16.55
C SER A 732 11.42 -12.14 -16.18
N THR A 733 10.28 -12.12 -15.53
CA THR A 733 9.66 -10.90 -15.02
C THR A 733 9.35 -11.08 -13.53
N TRP A 734 9.37 -9.97 -12.79
CA TRP A 734 8.96 -9.93 -11.39
C TRP A 734 8.19 -8.66 -11.09
N THR A 735 7.40 -8.71 -10.06
CA THR A 735 6.58 -7.60 -9.61
C THR A 735 7.04 -7.11 -8.24
N TYR A 736 7.02 -5.80 -8.05
CA TYR A 736 7.37 -5.17 -6.78
C TYR A 736 6.70 -3.80 -6.63
N MET A 737 6.75 -3.25 -5.43
CA MET A 737 6.34 -1.88 -5.13
C MET A 737 7.61 -1.05 -4.94
N VAL A 738 7.70 0.10 -5.61
CA VAL A 738 8.84 1.02 -5.46
C VAL A 738 8.65 1.79 -4.17
N ASN A 739 9.47 1.53 -3.15
CA ASN A 739 9.54 2.43 -2.02
C ASN A 739 10.22 3.74 -2.47
N ASP A 740 9.81 4.89 -1.93
CA ASP A 740 10.36 6.20 -2.32
C ASP A 740 11.88 6.13 -2.45
N ASN A 741 12.39 6.62 -3.60
CA ASN A 741 13.83 6.70 -3.80
C ASN A 741 14.41 7.72 -2.80
N PRO A 742 15.12 7.26 -1.75
CA PRO A 742 15.69 8.19 -0.79
C PRO A 742 16.75 9.10 -1.40
N LEU A 743 17.27 8.75 -2.60
CA LEU A 743 18.23 9.58 -3.37
C LEU A 743 17.53 10.73 -4.13
N SER A 744 16.24 10.61 -4.46
CA SER A 744 15.50 11.67 -5.17
C SER A 744 15.22 12.91 -4.30
N ASN A 745 15.42 12.82 -2.99
CA ASN A 745 15.30 13.95 -2.05
C ASN A 745 16.55 14.86 -1.98
N GLY A 746 17.53 14.66 -2.85
CA GLY A 746 18.78 15.45 -2.91
C GLY A 746 18.64 16.88 -3.48
N GLY A 747 17.51 17.24 -4.07
CA GLY A 747 17.17 18.63 -4.39
C GLY A 747 16.40 19.24 -3.23
N GLY A 748 17.00 20.21 -2.56
CA GLY A 748 16.52 20.89 -1.34
C GLY A 748 15.02 20.80 -1.14
N SER A 749 14.66 20.13 -0.06
CA SER A 749 13.30 19.84 0.39
C SER A 749 12.30 20.83 -0.20
N VAL A 750 11.34 20.35 -0.99
CA VAL A 750 10.14 21.13 -1.40
C VAL A 750 9.53 21.79 -0.16
N VAL A 751 9.65 21.14 1.00
CA VAL A 751 9.26 21.65 2.33
C VAL A 751 10.15 22.82 2.77
N GLY A 752 11.45 22.78 2.53
CA GLY A 752 12.35 23.92 2.83
C GLY A 752 12.10 25.11 1.89
N SER A 753 11.77 24.85 0.64
CA SER A 753 11.42 25.89 -0.35
C SER A 753 10.03 26.46 -0.09
N ILE A 754 9.05 25.65 0.32
CA ILE A 754 7.70 26.11 0.71
C ILE A 754 7.77 26.91 2.02
N ALA A 755 8.51 26.45 3.02
CA ALA A 755 8.73 27.20 4.27
C ALA A 755 9.48 28.52 4.06
N ALA A 756 10.35 28.60 3.07
CA ALA A 756 11.03 29.84 2.69
C ALA A 756 10.14 30.82 1.88
N MET A 757 9.08 30.32 1.20
CA MET A 757 8.09 31.17 0.51
C MET A 757 7.05 31.78 1.46
N PHE A 758 6.91 31.26 2.67
CA PHE A 758 6.00 31.81 3.70
C PHE A 758 6.72 32.58 4.82
N ARG A 759 8.02 32.84 4.66
CA ARG A 759 8.76 33.88 5.38
C ARG A 759 8.91 35.10 4.45
#